data_0723d6056c09c64987afed1b3e70c065
#
_entry.id   0723d6056c09c64987afed1b3e70c065
#
_cell.length_a   1.000
_cell.length_b   1.000
_cell.length_c   1.000
_cell.angle_alpha   90.00
_cell.angle_beta   90.00
_cell.angle_gamma   90.00
#
_symmetry.space_group_name_H-M   'P 1'
#
loop_
_entity.id
_entity.type
_entity.pdbx_description
1 polymer ?
#
loop_
_entity_poly.entity_id
_entity_poly.type
_entity_poly.pdbx_seq_one_letter_code
_entity_poly.pdbx_strand_id
1 'polypeptide(L)'
;MDKKYEKISQDLGVTLKQIDTVLSLTAEGATIPFIARYRKDMTGSLDEVAIKAIIDLDKSLTALNDRKEAVLAKIKEQGKLTKELEEAILAAEKLADVEELYLPYKEKRRTKATIAREAGLFPLARLILQNVSNLEKEAEAFVCEGFETPQEALAGAVDILVEALSEDVHLRSMTYQEVLRRSKITSQVKDESLDEKQVFQIYYDFSETVANMQGYRTLALNRGEKLGILKIGFEHATDRILSFFSGRFKVKNAYIDEVIQQSVKKKVLPAIERRIRTELTENAEEGAIQLFSENLRNLLLVAPLKGRVVLGFDPAFRTGAKLAVVDATGKMLTTQVIYPVKPASARQIEEAKRDLADLIGQYGVEIIAIGNGTASRESEAFVAEVLKDFPEVSYVIVNESGASVYSASELARQEFPELTVEKRSAISIARRLQDPLAELVKIDPKSIGVGQYQHDVSQKKLSESLDFVVDTVVNQVGVNVNTASPALLSHVAGLNKTISENIVKYREEEGKITSRAQIKKVPRLGAKAFEQAAGFLRIPESSNILDNTGVHPENYAAVKELFKRLDIKDLNEEAQAKLKSISIKEMAQELDLGQETLKDIIADLLKPGRDFRDSFDAPVLRQDVLDIKDLKVGQKLEGVVRNVVDFGAFVDIGIHEDGLIHISHMSKKFIKHPSQVVSVGDLVTVWVKKIDVQREKVNLSLLAPDESN
;
A
#
# COMPACT_ATOMS: atom_id res chain seq x y z
N MET A 1 28.13 17.56 -12.62
CA MET A 1 27.35 16.46 -12.01
C MET A 1 25.94 16.94 -11.80
N ASP A 2 24.94 16.15 -12.07
CA ASP A 2 23.55 16.58 -11.96
C ASP A 2 23.16 16.65 -10.48
N LYS A 3 22.83 17.83 -9.98
CA LYS A 3 22.36 18.05 -8.59
C LYS A 3 21.23 17.11 -8.19
N LYS A 4 20.46 16.66 -9.18
CA LYS A 4 19.40 15.66 -9.01
C LYS A 4 19.97 14.32 -8.52
N TYR A 5 21.05 13.83 -9.12
CA TYR A 5 21.68 12.57 -8.70
C TYR A 5 22.34 12.65 -7.33
N GLU A 6 22.92 13.80 -6.99
CA GLU A 6 23.45 14.04 -5.64
C GLU A 6 22.34 13.98 -4.58
N LYS A 7 21.17 14.56 -4.87
CA LYS A 7 20.01 14.49 -3.98
C LYS A 7 19.48 13.07 -3.83
N ILE A 8 19.32 12.30 -4.93
CA ILE A 8 18.91 10.89 -4.87
C ILE A 8 19.91 10.07 -4.04
N SER A 9 21.21 10.28 -4.26
CA SER A 9 22.27 9.60 -3.52
C SER A 9 22.20 9.88 -2.03
N GLN A 10 21.96 11.13 -1.64
CA GLN A 10 21.86 11.55 -0.25
C GLN A 10 20.60 10.98 0.43
N ASP A 11 19.44 11.03 -0.25
CA ASP A 11 18.16 10.64 0.33
C ASP A 11 18.03 9.11 0.45
N LEU A 12 18.57 8.35 -0.50
CA LEU A 12 18.46 6.88 -0.54
C LEU A 12 19.72 6.15 -0.07
N GLY A 13 20.83 6.85 0.20
CA GLY A 13 22.07 6.22 0.63
C GLY A 13 22.74 5.36 -0.46
N VAL A 14 22.47 5.63 -1.75
CA VAL A 14 23.01 4.90 -2.90
C VAL A 14 24.09 5.72 -3.61
N THR A 15 25.00 5.04 -4.32
CA THR A 15 26.05 5.72 -5.08
C THR A 15 25.55 6.30 -6.40
N LEU A 16 26.21 7.35 -6.90
CA LEU A 16 25.89 7.94 -8.20
C LEU A 16 25.97 6.91 -9.35
N LYS A 17 26.91 5.97 -9.26
CA LYS A 17 27.05 4.89 -10.23
C LYS A 17 25.82 3.97 -10.24
N GLN A 18 25.31 3.62 -9.06
CA GLN A 18 24.10 2.79 -8.95
C GLN A 18 22.89 3.48 -9.55
N ILE A 19 22.73 4.80 -9.31
CA ILE A 19 21.63 5.61 -9.87
C ILE A 19 21.72 5.60 -11.40
N ASP A 20 22.88 5.93 -11.96
CA ASP A 20 23.09 5.98 -13.40
C ASP A 20 22.83 4.60 -14.05
N THR A 21 23.34 3.53 -13.44
CA THR A 21 23.11 2.16 -13.91
C THR A 21 21.64 1.79 -13.93
N VAL A 22 20.89 2.07 -12.84
CA VAL A 22 19.46 1.75 -12.74
C VAL A 22 18.67 2.53 -13.80
N LEU A 23 18.92 3.83 -13.94
CA LEU A 23 18.21 4.67 -14.89
C LEU A 23 18.53 4.29 -16.35
N SER A 24 19.77 3.96 -16.65
CA SER A 24 20.18 3.48 -17.98
C SER A 24 19.51 2.16 -18.33
N LEU A 25 19.56 1.15 -17.45
CA LEU A 25 18.89 -0.14 -17.66
C LEU A 25 17.37 0.03 -17.84
N THR A 26 16.75 0.94 -17.05
CA THR A 26 15.33 1.26 -17.17
C THR A 26 15.02 1.92 -18.51
N ALA A 27 15.85 2.84 -18.97
CA ALA A 27 15.70 3.49 -20.28
C ALA A 27 15.85 2.51 -21.44
N GLU A 28 16.69 1.49 -21.30
CA GLU A 28 16.80 0.35 -22.21
C GLU A 28 15.57 -0.58 -22.17
N GLY A 29 14.67 -0.35 -21.18
CA GLY A 29 13.41 -1.08 -20.99
C GLY A 29 13.56 -2.38 -20.22
N ALA A 30 14.59 -2.50 -19.38
CA ALA A 30 14.67 -3.56 -18.38
C ALA A 30 13.63 -3.32 -17.27
N THR A 31 12.98 -4.40 -16.84
CA THR A 31 11.99 -4.37 -15.77
C THR A 31 12.66 -4.38 -14.39
N ILE A 32 12.00 -3.83 -13.38
CA ILE A 32 12.53 -3.79 -12.01
C ILE A 32 12.92 -5.20 -11.49
N PRO A 33 12.06 -6.24 -11.60
CA PRO A 33 12.44 -7.57 -11.15
C PRO A 33 13.65 -8.14 -11.89
N PHE A 34 13.76 -7.88 -13.19
CA PHE A 34 14.91 -8.33 -13.98
C PHE A 34 16.21 -7.64 -13.54
N ILE A 35 16.19 -6.33 -13.31
CA ILE A 35 17.35 -5.59 -12.82
C ILE A 35 17.78 -6.12 -11.45
N ALA A 36 16.83 -6.24 -10.51
CA ALA A 36 17.10 -6.70 -9.16
C ALA A 36 17.64 -8.13 -9.09
N ARG A 37 17.19 -9.01 -9.99
CA ARG A 37 17.61 -10.43 -9.97
C ARG A 37 18.83 -10.70 -10.82
N TYR A 38 18.91 -10.14 -12.03
CA TYR A 38 19.90 -10.55 -13.06
C TYR A 38 20.95 -9.47 -13.39
N ARG A 39 20.91 -8.32 -12.73
CA ARG A 39 21.87 -7.22 -12.91
C ARG A 39 22.50 -6.76 -11.60
N LYS A 40 22.55 -7.67 -10.59
CA LYS A 40 23.06 -7.39 -9.23
C LYS A 40 24.50 -6.89 -9.23
N ASP A 41 25.38 -7.50 -10.01
CA ASP A 41 26.79 -7.10 -10.09
C ASP A 41 26.95 -5.68 -10.66
N MET A 42 26.02 -5.23 -11.51
CA MET A 42 26.02 -3.88 -12.07
C MET A 42 25.46 -2.85 -11.09
N THR A 43 24.41 -3.23 -10.34
CA THR A 43 23.70 -2.34 -9.41
C THR A 43 24.25 -2.37 -7.98
N GLY A 44 25.20 -3.28 -7.69
CA GLY A 44 25.69 -3.48 -6.32
C GLY A 44 24.63 -4.08 -5.41
N SER A 45 23.88 -5.05 -5.90
CA SER A 45 22.84 -5.83 -5.18
C SER A 45 21.67 -4.99 -4.66
N LEU A 46 21.26 -3.95 -5.39
CA LEU A 46 20.01 -3.24 -5.08
C LEU A 46 18.82 -4.18 -5.28
N ASP A 47 17.90 -4.16 -4.31
CA ASP A 47 16.63 -4.87 -4.39
C ASP A 47 15.57 -4.11 -5.19
N GLU A 48 14.42 -4.72 -5.41
CA GLU A 48 13.30 -4.14 -6.16
C GLU A 48 12.80 -2.83 -5.54
N VAL A 49 12.82 -2.74 -4.21
CA VAL A 49 12.35 -1.55 -3.47
C VAL A 49 13.30 -0.39 -3.69
N ALA A 50 14.60 -0.60 -3.56
CA ALA A 50 15.62 0.41 -3.79
C ALA A 50 15.64 0.89 -5.26
N ILE A 51 15.52 -0.03 -6.22
CA ILE A 51 15.44 0.30 -7.65
C ILE A 51 14.20 1.14 -7.94
N LYS A 52 13.03 0.74 -7.42
CA LYS A 52 11.79 1.53 -7.55
C LYS A 52 11.94 2.92 -6.93
N ALA A 53 12.50 3.02 -5.74
CA ALA A 53 12.71 4.29 -5.06
C ALA A 53 13.59 5.25 -5.88
N ILE A 54 14.67 4.75 -6.53
CA ILE A 54 15.51 5.56 -7.42
C ILE A 54 14.69 6.08 -8.60
N ILE A 55 13.90 5.23 -9.26
CA ILE A 55 13.09 5.59 -10.43
C ILE A 55 12.02 6.61 -10.05
N ASP A 56 11.31 6.41 -8.93
CA ASP A 56 10.22 7.28 -8.49
C ASP A 56 10.76 8.64 -8.04
N LEU A 57 11.88 8.67 -7.32
CA LEU A 57 12.52 9.91 -6.88
C LEU A 57 13.11 10.69 -8.08
N ASP A 58 13.67 9.99 -9.08
CA ASP A 58 14.14 10.62 -10.32
C ASP A 58 13.00 11.33 -11.06
N LYS A 59 11.85 10.67 -11.20
CA LYS A 59 10.63 11.25 -11.81
C LYS A 59 10.13 12.46 -11.02
N SER A 60 10.08 12.35 -9.69
CA SER A 60 9.60 13.41 -8.79
C SER A 60 10.49 14.65 -8.87
N LEU A 61 11.81 14.46 -8.79
CA LEU A 61 12.78 15.56 -8.89
C LEU A 61 12.80 16.18 -10.28
N THR A 62 12.63 15.40 -11.34
CA THR A 62 12.49 15.90 -12.70
C THR A 62 11.27 16.82 -12.80
N ALA A 63 10.10 16.36 -12.34
CA ALA A 63 8.88 17.18 -12.35
C ALA A 63 9.02 18.47 -11.50
N LEU A 64 9.72 18.39 -10.36
CA LEU A 64 10.02 19.56 -9.54
C LEU A 64 10.92 20.55 -10.28
N ASN A 65 11.97 20.08 -10.95
CA ASN A 65 12.90 20.93 -11.71
C ASN A 65 12.21 21.59 -12.92
N ASP A 66 11.42 20.83 -13.67
CA ASP A 66 10.61 21.37 -14.78
C ASP A 66 9.67 22.47 -14.28
N ARG A 67 9.08 22.28 -13.10
CA ARG A 67 8.22 23.30 -12.49
C ARG A 67 9.00 24.55 -12.06
N LYS A 68 10.19 24.41 -11.46
CA LYS A 68 11.07 25.52 -11.12
C LYS A 68 11.43 26.34 -12.35
N GLU A 69 11.85 25.67 -13.42
CA GLU A 69 12.19 26.32 -14.69
C GLU A 69 11.01 27.10 -15.27
N ALA A 70 9.82 26.50 -15.30
CA ALA A 70 8.60 27.15 -15.77
C ALA A 70 8.23 28.40 -14.93
N VAL A 71 8.41 28.33 -13.60
CA VAL A 71 8.15 29.45 -12.69
C VAL A 71 9.17 30.56 -12.91
N LEU A 72 10.45 30.22 -12.98
CA LEU A 72 11.53 31.19 -13.23
C LEU A 72 11.35 31.94 -14.58
N ALA A 73 10.98 31.18 -15.63
CA ALA A 73 10.70 31.77 -16.94
C ALA A 73 9.56 32.80 -16.87
N LYS A 74 8.45 32.48 -16.20
CA LYS A 74 7.30 33.39 -16.04
C LYS A 74 7.62 34.63 -15.22
N ILE A 75 8.39 34.51 -14.13
CA ILE A 75 8.79 35.65 -13.31
C ILE A 75 9.77 36.56 -14.10
N LYS A 76 10.66 35.95 -14.87
CA LYS A 76 11.60 36.67 -15.75
C LYS A 76 10.88 37.44 -16.85
N GLU A 77 9.87 36.83 -17.47
CA GLU A 77 9.01 37.50 -18.47
C GLU A 77 8.32 38.73 -17.90
N GLN A 78 7.93 38.71 -16.63
CA GLN A 78 7.38 39.88 -15.92
C GLN A 78 8.42 40.90 -15.51
N GLY A 79 9.72 40.68 -15.76
CA GLY A 79 10.79 41.59 -15.37
C GLY A 79 11.00 41.70 -13.85
N LYS A 80 10.53 40.73 -13.07
CA LYS A 80 10.54 40.78 -11.59
C LYS A 80 11.48 39.79 -10.95
N LEU A 81 12.24 39.01 -11.74
CA LEU A 81 13.18 38.04 -11.21
C LEU A 81 14.39 38.72 -10.59
N THR A 82 14.58 38.53 -9.28
CA THR A 82 15.80 38.95 -8.57
C THR A 82 16.70 37.75 -8.34
N LYS A 83 17.98 37.99 -8.07
CA LYS A 83 18.95 36.91 -7.82
C LYS A 83 18.60 36.12 -6.58
N GLU A 84 18.16 36.80 -5.53
CA GLU A 84 17.74 36.15 -4.26
C GLU A 84 16.51 35.24 -4.45
N LEU A 85 15.55 35.68 -5.29
CA LEU A 85 14.36 34.89 -5.61
C LEU A 85 14.71 33.67 -6.46
N GLU A 86 15.59 33.83 -7.44
CA GLU A 86 16.08 32.72 -8.26
C GLU A 86 16.78 31.68 -7.39
N GLU A 87 17.69 32.09 -6.51
CA GLU A 87 18.37 31.21 -5.56
C GLU A 87 17.38 30.50 -4.63
N ALA A 88 16.38 31.21 -4.11
CA ALA A 88 15.34 30.61 -3.26
C ALA A 88 14.47 29.55 -3.99
N ILE A 89 14.06 29.83 -5.24
CA ILE A 89 13.30 28.89 -6.05
C ILE A 89 14.14 27.65 -6.39
N LEU A 90 15.40 27.83 -6.76
CA LEU A 90 16.32 26.74 -7.06
C LEU A 90 16.60 25.88 -5.82
N ALA A 91 16.67 26.48 -4.63
CA ALA A 91 16.90 25.79 -3.36
C ALA A 91 15.65 25.08 -2.82
N ALA A 92 14.45 25.41 -3.29
CA ALA A 92 13.22 24.79 -2.81
C ALA A 92 13.23 23.25 -3.04
N GLU A 93 12.94 22.47 -2.01
CA GLU A 93 12.94 21.00 -2.07
C GLU A 93 11.56 20.40 -2.35
N LYS A 94 10.49 21.19 -2.16
CA LYS A 94 9.12 20.75 -2.35
C LYS A 94 8.38 21.66 -3.34
N LEU A 95 7.46 21.03 -4.09
CA LEU A 95 6.58 21.77 -5.00
C LEU A 95 5.81 22.89 -4.28
N ALA A 96 5.32 22.62 -3.07
CA ALA A 96 4.60 23.59 -2.26
C ALA A 96 5.42 24.85 -1.96
N ASP A 97 6.73 24.72 -1.74
CA ASP A 97 7.61 25.84 -1.48
C ASP A 97 7.86 26.68 -2.75
N VAL A 98 7.98 26.00 -3.92
CA VAL A 98 8.05 26.69 -5.22
C VAL A 98 6.77 27.49 -5.49
N GLU A 99 5.60 26.90 -5.24
CA GLU A 99 4.31 27.58 -5.41
C GLU A 99 4.13 28.76 -4.45
N GLU A 100 4.65 28.64 -3.23
CA GLU A 100 4.63 29.72 -2.23
C GLU A 100 5.49 30.92 -2.68
N LEU A 101 6.70 30.66 -3.19
CA LEU A 101 7.58 31.69 -3.74
C LEU A 101 7.00 32.34 -5.01
N TYR A 102 6.25 31.57 -5.79
CA TYR A 102 5.60 32.04 -7.02
C TYR A 102 4.32 32.82 -6.76
N LEU A 103 3.69 32.67 -5.59
CA LEU A 103 2.37 33.22 -5.27
C LEU A 103 2.21 34.72 -5.57
N PRO A 104 3.18 35.61 -5.24
CA PRO A 104 3.09 37.04 -5.54
C PRO A 104 3.12 37.37 -7.04
N TYR A 105 3.64 36.45 -7.87
CA TYR A 105 3.87 36.65 -9.31
C TYR A 105 2.86 35.94 -10.18
N LYS A 106 2.02 35.07 -9.55
CA LYS A 106 1.03 34.28 -10.25
C LYS A 106 -0.07 35.16 -10.84
N GLU A 107 -0.41 34.95 -12.10
CA GLU A 107 -1.57 35.59 -12.71
C GLU A 107 -2.84 35.28 -11.92
N LYS A 108 -3.54 36.31 -11.50
CA LYS A 108 -4.73 36.20 -10.65
C LYS A 108 -5.98 36.52 -11.45
N ARG A 109 -7.10 35.91 -11.04
CA ARG A 109 -8.39 36.42 -11.42
C ARG A 109 -8.56 37.83 -10.84
N ARG A 110 -9.39 38.67 -11.47
CA ARG A 110 -9.68 40.02 -11.01
C ARG A 110 -10.17 40.00 -9.55
N THR A 111 -9.33 40.51 -8.64
CA THR A 111 -9.60 40.56 -7.19
C THR A 111 -10.15 41.92 -6.79
N LYS A 112 -10.70 42.07 -5.57
CA LYS A 112 -11.07 43.37 -5.02
C LYS A 112 -9.87 44.35 -5.00
N ALA A 113 -8.69 43.87 -4.65
CA ALA A 113 -7.47 44.64 -4.68
C ALA A 113 -7.07 45.07 -6.11
N THR A 114 -7.29 44.21 -7.11
CA THR A 114 -7.06 44.55 -8.52
C THR A 114 -8.01 45.67 -8.95
N ILE A 115 -9.31 45.54 -8.64
CA ILE A 115 -10.32 46.57 -8.94
C ILE A 115 -9.94 47.91 -8.29
N ALA A 116 -9.54 47.90 -7.01
CA ALA A 116 -9.12 49.08 -6.30
C ALA A 116 -7.86 49.73 -6.88
N ARG A 117 -6.88 48.93 -7.38
CA ARG A 117 -5.69 49.47 -8.08
C ARG A 117 -6.03 50.05 -9.42
N GLU A 118 -6.91 49.41 -10.19
CA GLU A 118 -7.40 49.94 -11.48
C GLU A 118 -8.15 51.25 -11.30
N ALA A 119 -8.91 51.39 -10.19
CA ALA A 119 -9.58 52.61 -9.79
C ALA A 119 -8.63 53.75 -9.26
N GLY A 120 -7.31 53.48 -9.18
CA GLY A 120 -6.32 54.47 -8.76
C GLY A 120 -6.17 54.66 -7.25
N LEU A 121 -6.66 53.70 -6.40
CA LEU A 121 -6.61 53.79 -4.94
C LEU A 121 -5.25 53.44 -4.32
N PHE A 122 -4.23 53.09 -5.10
CA PHE A 122 -2.89 52.73 -4.58
C PHE A 122 -2.21 53.89 -3.81
N PRO A 123 -2.27 55.18 -4.24
CA PRO A 123 -1.72 56.27 -3.44
C PRO A 123 -2.43 56.42 -2.09
N LEU A 124 -3.74 56.20 -2.01
CA LEU A 124 -4.49 56.22 -0.73
C LEU A 124 -3.99 55.12 0.22
N ALA A 125 -3.72 53.91 -0.30
CA ALA A 125 -3.10 52.84 0.47
C ALA A 125 -1.74 53.25 1.05
N ARG A 126 -0.94 54.02 0.32
CA ARG A 126 0.33 54.59 0.84
C ARG A 126 0.14 55.62 1.94
N LEU A 127 -0.92 56.45 1.87
CA LEU A 127 -1.25 57.40 2.93
C LEU A 127 -1.63 56.69 4.24
N ILE A 128 -2.32 55.56 4.19
CA ILE A 128 -2.58 54.71 5.35
C ILE A 128 -1.28 54.28 6.02
N LEU A 129 -0.28 53.83 5.23
CA LEU A 129 1.04 53.45 5.73
C LEU A 129 1.88 54.59 6.28
N GLN A 130 1.63 55.81 5.86
CA GLN A 130 2.32 57.04 6.32
C GLN A 130 1.68 57.64 7.58
N ASN A 131 0.53 57.10 8.02
CA ASN A 131 -0.25 57.59 9.18
C ASN A 131 -0.58 59.09 9.11
N VAL A 132 -1.06 59.49 7.96
CA VAL A 132 -1.48 60.90 7.75
C VAL A 132 -2.67 61.21 8.66
N SER A 133 -2.61 62.36 9.29
CA SER A 133 -3.75 62.85 10.11
C SER A 133 -4.94 63.15 9.19
N ASN A 134 -6.14 62.65 9.55
CA ASN A 134 -7.40 62.91 8.83
C ASN A 134 -7.51 62.16 7.47
N LEU A 135 -7.21 60.83 7.50
CA LEU A 135 -7.30 59.91 6.33
C LEU A 135 -8.66 59.98 5.62
N GLU A 136 -9.75 60.17 6.35
CA GLU A 136 -11.11 60.29 5.79
C GLU A 136 -11.23 61.48 4.85
N LYS A 137 -10.65 62.65 5.23
CA LYS A 137 -10.65 63.82 4.39
C LYS A 137 -9.74 63.65 3.16
N GLU A 138 -8.59 63.03 3.33
CA GLU A 138 -7.72 62.71 2.19
C GLU A 138 -8.42 61.75 1.21
N ALA A 139 -9.25 60.83 1.72
CA ALA A 139 -9.98 59.86 0.90
C ALA A 139 -11.04 60.49 -0.01
N GLU A 140 -11.55 61.69 0.34
CA GLU A 140 -12.47 62.42 -0.53
C GLU A 140 -11.92 62.67 -1.93
N ALA A 141 -10.59 62.87 -2.06
CA ALA A 141 -9.91 63.06 -3.34
C ALA A 141 -9.80 61.80 -4.19
N PHE A 142 -10.11 60.61 -3.64
CA PHE A 142 -10.00 59.33 -4.30
C PHE A 142 -11.36 58.69 -4.60
N VAL A 143 -12.48 59.42 -4.33
CA VAL A 143 -13.81 58.98 -4.72
C VAL A 143 -13.93 58.89 -6.22
N CYS A 144 -14.38 57.74 -6.73
CA CYS A 144 -14.44 57.41 -8.17
C CYS A 144 -15.53 56.39 -8.45
N GLU A 145 -15.81 56.09 -9.71
CA GLU A 145 -16.74 55.07 -10.14
C GLU A 145 -16.44 53.71 -9.47
N GLY A 146 -17.40 53.13 -8.80
CA GLY A 146 -17.26 51.88 -8.04
C GLY A 146 -16.73 52.07 -6.58
N PHE A 147 -16.35 53.31 -6.18
CA PHE A 147 -15.97 53.70 -4.83
C PHE A 147 -16.51 55.12 -4.56
N GLU A 148 -17.81 55.20 -4.39
CA GLU A 148 -18.57 56.48 -4.40
C GLU A 148 -18.51 57.25 -3.12
N THR A 149 -17.94 56.65 -2.05
CA THR A 149 -17.75 57.32 -0.76
C THR A 149 -16.30 57.25 -0.29
N PRO A 150 -15.83 58.18 0.56
CA PRO A 150 -14.51 58.13 1.16
C PRO A 150 -14.25 56.81 1.93
N GLN A 151 -15.28 56.25 2.55
CA GLN A 151 -15.23 54.97 3.27
C GLN A 151 -15.01 53.81 2.32
N GLU A 152 -15.66 53.79 1.16
CA GLU A 152 -15.46 52.73 0.13
C GLU A 152 -14.06 52.88 -0.49
N ALA A 153 -13.57 54.08 -0.75
CA ALA A 153 -12.20 54.29 -1.23
C ALA A 153 -11.15 53.80 -0.21
N LEU A 154 -11.35 54.06 1.08
CA LEU A 154 -10.49 53.54 2.15
C LEU A 154 -10.58 51.99 2.25
N ALA A 155 -11.77 51.40 2.12
CA ALA A 155 -11.92 49.94 2.10
C ALA A 155 -11.18 49.33 0.88
N GLY A 156 -11.25 49.97 -0.30
CA GLY A 156 -10.47 49.55 -1.47
C GLY A 156 -8.96 49.67 -1.24
N ALA A 157 -8.51 50.71 -0.59
CA ALA A 157 -7.11 50.89 -0.20
C ALA A 157 -6.64 49.84 0.81
N VAL A 158 -7.53 49.47 1.78
CA VAL A 158 -7.29 48.36 2.72
C VAL A 158 -7.18 47.03 1.96
N ASP A 159 -8.07 46.75 0.99
CA ASP A 159 -8.01 45.51 0.18
C ASP A 159 -6.68 45.39 -0.55
N ILE A 160 -6.10 46.47 -1.07
CA ILE A 160 -4.76 46.51 -1.69
C ILE A 160 -3.68 46.09 -0.69
N LEU A 161 -3.71 46.66 0.53
CA LEU A 161 -2.76 46.33 1.60
C LEU A 161 -2.92 44.91 2.13
N VAL A 162 -4.15 44.44 2.26
CA VAL A 162 -4.47 43.07 2.68
C VAL A 162 -3.88 42.06 1.68
N GLU A 163 -4.04 42.30 0.38
CA GLU A 163 -3.47 41.41 -0.63
C GLU A 163 -1.94 41.40 -0.53
N ALA A 164 -1.29 42.58 -0.50
CA ALA A 164 0.16 42.68 -0.43
C ALA A 164 0.73 42.00 0.83
N LEU A 165 0.10 42.24 2.00
CA LEU A 165 0.55 41.66 3.27
C LEU A 165 0.31 40.16 3.34
N SER A 166 -0.79 39.67 2.78
CA SER A 166 -1.12 38.25 2.78
C SER A 166 -0.22 37.41 1.86
N GLU A 167 0.51 38.05 0.95
CA GLU A 167 1.43 37.41 0.01
C GLU A 167 2.92 37.60 0.41
N ASP A 168 3.18 38.24 1.54
CA ASP A 168 4.56 38.33 2.08
C ASP A 168 5.04 36.91 2.44
N VAL A 169 5.99 36.41 1.64
CA VAL A 169 6.52 35.04 1.75
C VAL A 169 7.14 34.79 3.12
N HIS A 170 7.81 35.78 3.70
CA HIS A 170 8.45 35.64 5.01
C HIS A 170 7.41 35.49 6.14
N LEU A 171 6.40 36.34 6.16
CA LEU A 171 5.30 36.26 7.14
C LEU A 171 4.52 34.96 7.02
N ARG A 172 4.28 34.49 5.79
CA ARG A 172 3.62 33.21 5.53
C ARG A 172 4.46 32.05 6.03
N SER A 173 5.77 32.05 5.76
CA SER A 173 6.70 31.03 6.25
C SER A 173 6.75 31.00 7.79
N MET A 174 6.87 32.16 8.45
CA MET A 174 6.81 32.25 9.91
C MET A 174 5.49 31.71 10.47
N THR A 175 4.37 32.07 9.84
CA THR A 175 3.03 31.60 10.25
C THR A 175 2.89 30.10 10.07
N TYR A 176 3.37 29.54 8.95
CA TYR A 176 3.39 28.10 8.71
C TYR A 176 4.15 27.35 9.80
N GLN A 177 5.35 27.81 10.15
CA GLN A 177 6.17 27.19 11.20
C GLN A 177 5.51 27.29 12.58
N GLU A 178 4.85 28.42 12.88
CA GLU A 178 4.14 28.60 14.15
C GLU A 178 2.92 27.67 14.23
N VAL A 179 2.13 27.58 13.16
CA VAL A 179 0.98 26.67 13.09
C VAL A 179 1.42 25.23 13.24
N LEU A 180 2.47 24.82 12.52
CA LEU A 180 2.99 23.44 12.57
C LEU A 180 3.42 23.05 14.00
N ARG A 181 4.05 23.97 14.73
CA ARG A 181 4.62 23.68 16.05
C ARG A 181 3.61 23.77 17.19
N ARG A 182 2.64 24.68 17.12
CA ARG A 182 1.83 25.09 18.30
C ARG A 182 0.34 24.99 18.10
N SER A 183 -0.16 25.02 16.86
CA SER A 183 -1.58 24.91 16.63
C SER A 183 -2.05 23.47 16.83
N LYS A 184 -3.32 23.36 17.16
CA LYS A 184 -4.00 22.06 17.31
C LYS A 184 -5.00 21.87 16.20
N ILE A 185 -5.14 20.65 15.75
CA ILE A 185 -6.27 20.20 14.97
C ILE A 185 -7.37 19.82 15.96
N THR A 186 -8.57 20.29 15.72
CA THR A 186 -9.73 20.01 16.54
C THR A 186 -10.80 19.32 15.72
N SER A 187 -11.56 18.46 16.36
CA SER A 187 -12.72 17.83 15.76
C SER A 187 -13.90 17.90 16.71
N GLN A 188 -15.06 18.19 16.18
CA GLN A 188 -16.33 18.23 16.90
C GLN A 188 -17.36 17.42 16.12
N VAL A 189 -18.31 16.81 16.84
CA VAL A 189 -19.44 16.16 16.19
C VAL A 189 -20.29 17.22 15.46
N LYS A 190 -20.59 16.94 14.20
CA LYS A 190 -21.47 17.75 13.37
C LYS A 190 -22.88 17.15 13.30
N ASP A 191 -22.95 15.83 13.09
CA ASP A 191 -24.20 15.09 13.03
C ASP A 191 -23.98 13.66 13.55
N GLU A 192 -24.38 13.42 14.80
CA GLU A 192 -24.24 12.11 15.47
C GLU A 192 -25.16 11.05 14.86
N SER A 193 -26.29 11.45 14.26
CA SER A 193 -27.26 10.52 13.70
C SER A 193 -26.69 9.71 12.50
N LEU A 194 -25.62 10.21 11.88
CA LEU A 194 -24.93 9.55 10.78
C LEU A 194 -23.91 8.49 11.26
N ASP A 195 -23.62 8.42 12.58
CA ASP A 195 -22.68 7.47 13.17
C ASP A 195 -23.40 6.42 14.03
N GLU A 196 -24.34 5.68 13.43
CA GLU A 196 -25.17 4.68 14.13
C GLU A 196 -24.33 3.66 14.95
N LYS A 197 -23.13 3.34 14.50
CA LYS A 197 -22.21 2.39 15.17
C LYS A 197 -21.23 3.07 16.12
N GLN A 198 -21.30 4.38 16.29
CA GLN A 198 -20.42 5.19 17.12
C GLN A 198 -18.92 4.97 16.83
N VAL A 199 -18.57 4.75 15.57
CA VAL A 199 -17.17 4.50 15.11
C VAL A 199 -16.29 5.72 15.34
N PHE A 200 -16.87 6.93 15.23
CA PHE A 200 -16.15 8.19 15.35
C PHE A 200 -16.29 8.84 16.74
N GLN A 201 -16.90 8.16 17.73
CA GLN A 201 -17.17 8.72 19.06
C GLN A 201 -15.92 9.32 19.74
N ILE A 202 -14.76 8.71 19.56
CA ILE A 202 -13.48 9.20 20.12
C ILE A 202 -13.03 10.53 19.53
N TYR A 203 -13.60 10.94 18.40
CA TYR A 203 -13.31 12.18 17.69
C TYR A 203 -14.41 13.24 17.83
N TYR A 204 -15.46 13.01 18.62
CA TYR A 204 -16.57 13.96 18.82
C TYR A 204 -16.13 15.22 19.58
N ASP A 205 -15.14 15.10 20.44
CA ASP A 205 -14.45 16.20 21.10
C ASP A 205 -12.95 15.86 21.15
N PHE A 206 -12.26 16.17 20.07
CA PHE A 206 -10.86 15.78 19.88
C PHE A 206 -10.01 17.02 19.64
N SER A 207 -8.83 17.03 20.25
CA SER A 207 -7.83 18.08 20.06
C SER A 207 -6.42 17.51 20.18
N GLU A 208 -5.60 17.74 19.17
CA GLU A 208 -4.20 17.31 19.16
C GLU A 208 -3.32 18.32 18.42
N THR A 209 -2.07 18.49 18.90
CA THR A 209 -1.12 19.38 18.24
C THR A 209 -0.77 18.84 16.83
N VAL A 210 -0.68 19.75 15.85
CA VAL A 210 -0.36 19.42 14.45
C VAL A 210 0.91 18.55 14.37
N ALA A 211 1.95 18.90 15.15
CA ALA A 211 3.22 18.19 15.16
C ALA A 211 3.12 16.71 15.62
N ASN A 212 2.09 16.36 16.39
CA ASN A 212 1.93 15.02 16.97
C ASN A 212 0.87 14.18 16.24
N MET A 213 0.22 14.75 15.19
CA MET A 213 -0.83 14.05 14.43
C MET A 213 -0.31 12.77 13.81
N GLN A 214 -0.96 11.65 14.15
CA GLN A 214 -0.67 10.35 13.57
C GLN A 214 -1.45 10.13 12.27
N GLY A 215 -0.88 9.34 11.35
CA GLY A 215 -1.48 9.09 10.04
C GLY A 215 -2.89 8.50 10.12
N TYR A 216 -3.10 7.47 10.93
CA TYR A 216 -4.41 6.85 11.09
C TYR A 216 -5.48 7.81 11.64
N ARG A 217 -5.10 8.74 12.54
CA ARG A 217 -6.03 9.79 13.04
C ARG A 217 -6.39 10.77 11.94
N THR A 218 -5.41 11.17 11.13
CA THR A 218 -5.64 12.04 9.96
C THR A 218 -6.65 11.40 9.01
N LEU A 219 -6.47 10.13 8.66
CA LEU A 219 -7.40 9.40 7.78
C LEU A 219 -8.79 9.23 8.41
N ALA A 220 -8.85 8.94 9.72
CA ALA A 220 -10.13 8.85 10.45
C ALA A 220 -10.90 10.18 10.45
N LEU A 221 -10.21 11.27 10.74
CA LEU A 221 -10.81 12.62 10.73
C LEU A 221 -11.30 13.00 9.33
N ASN A 222 -10.48 12.75 8.30
CA ASN A 222 -10.87 13.01 6.91
C ASN A 222 -12.10 12.20 6.49
N ARG A 223 -12.18 10.92 6.88
CA ARG A 223 -13.36 10.06 6.63
C ARG A 223 -14.59 10.59 7.36
N GLY A 224 -14.49 10.92 8.66
CA GLY A 224 -15.59 11.46 9.46
C GLY A 224 -16.12 12.78 8.92
N GLU A 225 -15.22 13.66 8.44
CA GLU A 225 -15.61 14.93 7.79
C GLU A 225 -16.30 14.69 6.44
N LYS A 226 -15.76 13.77 5.61
CA LYS A 226 -16.36 13.39 4.32
C LYS A 226 -17.75 12.78 4.47
N LEU A 227 -17.97 12.00 5.52
CA LEU A 227 -19.27 11.41 5.84
C LEU A 227 -20.24 12.43 6.48
N GLY A 228 -19.78 13.63 6.81
CA GLY A 228 -20.61 14.66 7.43
C GLY A 228 -20.83 14.49 8.94
N ILE A 229 -20.18 13.50 9.56
CA ILE A 229 -20.28 13.19 10.99
C ILE A 229 -19.46 14.18 11.82
N LEU A 230 -18.26 14.54 11.37
CA LEU A 230 -17.32 15.41 12.06
C LEU A 230 -17.20 16.77 11.39
N LYS A 231 -16.86 17.78 12.18
CA LYS A 231 -16.40 19.09 11.72
C LYS A 231 -14.99 19.30 12.21
N ILE A 232 -14.05 19.46 11.27
CA ILE A 232 -12.63 19.64 11.56
C ILE A 232 -12.28 21.12 11.54
N GLY A 233 -11.46 21.54 12.50
CA GLY A 233 -11.01 22.91 12.63
C GLY A 233 -9.58 22.98 13.15
N PHE A 234 -9.13 24.22 13.38
CA PHE A 234 -7.84 24.53 13.99
C PHE A 234 -8.01 25.47 15.17
N GLU A 235 -7.19 25.28 16.17
CA GLU A 235 -7.00 26.21 17.28
C GLU A 235 -5.59 26.79 17.19
N HIS A 236 -5.49 28.11 17.05
CA HIS A 236 -4.23 28.83 16.85
C HIS A 236 -3.85 29.72 18.01
N ALA A 237 -2.56 29.92 18.24
CA ALA A 237 -2.03 31.02 19.05
C ALA A 237 -2.11 32.35 18.26
N THR A 238 -3.36 32.81 18.01
CA THR A 238 -3.67 33.91 17.07
C THR A 238 -2.93 35.20 17.43
N ASP A 239 -2.84 35.57 18.72
CA ASP A 239 -2.17 36.79 19.14
C ASP A 239 -0.68 36.83 18.77
N ARG A 240 -0.04 35.67 18.87
CA ARG A 240 1.37 35.53 18.48
C ARG A 240 1.54 35.67 16.96
N ILE A 241 0.65 35.09 16.17
CA ILE A 241 0.66 35.24 14.71
C ILE A 241 0.41 36.71 14.34
N LEU A 242 -0.58 37.34 14.94
CA LEU A 242 -0.86 38.78 14.73
C LEU A 242 0.36 39.65 15.06
N SER A 243 1.13 39.27 16.08
CA SER A 243 2.35 40.03 16.45
C SER A 243 3.44 39.99 15.36
N PHE A 244 3.56 38.90 14.59
CA PHE A 244 4.49 38.84 13.45
C PHE A 244 4.11 39.86 12.40
N PHE A 245 2.83 40.00 12.09
CA PHE A 245 2.30 40.94 11.11
C PHE A 245 2.40 42.37 11.60
N SER A 246 2.10 42.62 12.88
CA SER A 246 2.20 43.96 13.50
C SER A 246 3.65 44.47 13.48
N GLY A 247 4.63 43.59 13.67
CA GLY A 247 6.04 43.93 13.63
C GLY A 247 6.54 44.47 12.27
N ARG A 248 5.77 44.28 11.19
CA ARG A 248 6.07 44.80 9.86
C ARG A 248 5.81 46.27 9.72
N PHE A 249 4.98 46.85 10.57
CA PHE A 249 4.56 48.24 10.52
C PHE A 249 5.26 49.08 11.61
N LYS A 250 5.80 50.24 11.23
CA LYS A 250 6.33 51.21 12.19
C LYS A 250 5.26 52.11 12.79
N VAL A 251 4.06 52.06 12.21
CA VAL A 251 2.95 52.94 12.49
C VAL A 251 1.74 52.09 12.93
N LYS A 252 0.94 52.63 13.82
CA LYS A 252 -0.27 51.99 14.32
C LYS A 252 -1.47 52.91 14.09
N ASN A 253 -2.46 52.42 13.38
CA ASN A 253 -3.78 53.05 13.24
C ASN A 253 -4.84 51.99 12.98
N ALA A 254 -6.13 52.36 13.09
CA ALA A 254 -7.26 51.44 12.97
C ALA A 254 -7.28 50.68 11.62
N TYR A 255 -6.85 51.32 10.52
CA TYR A 255 -6.79 50.72 9.19
C TYR A 255 -5.69 49.67 9.09
N ILE A 256 -4.53 49.91 9.69
CA ILE A 256 -3.42 48.94 9.74
C ILE A 256 -3.84 47.75 10.58
N ASP A 257 -4.51 47.96 11.72
CA ASP A 257 -5.03 46.85 12.53
C ASP A 257 -6.07 46.01 11.75
N GLU A 258 -6.92 46.68 10.99
CA GLU A 258 -7.87 46.00 10.09
C GLU A 258 -7.15 45.19 8.98
N VAL A 259 -6.15 45.77 8.34
CA VAL A 259 -5.31 45.08 7.33
C VAL A 259 -4.69 43.84 7.91
N ILE A 260 -4.11 43.89 9.12
CA ILE A 260 -3.49 42.76 9.80
C ILE A 260 -4.54 41.68 10.11
N GLN A 261 -5.66 42.07 10.72
CA GLN A 261 -6.74 41.12 11.07
C GLN A 261 -7.30 40.41 9.83
N GLN A 262 -7.56 41.15 8.76
CA GLN A 262 -8.10 40.60 7.52
C GLN A 262 -7.08 39.70 6.82
N SER A 263 -5.80 40.15 6.72
CA SER A 263 -4.72 39.34 6.12
C SER A 263 -4.55 38.01 6.85
N VAL A 264 -4.44 38.03 8.16
CA VAL A 264 -4.22 36.82 8.95
C VAL A 264 -5.46 35.91 8.92
N LYS A 265 -6.62 36.40 9.38
CA LYS A 265 -7.80 35.56 9.60
C LYS A 265 -8.51 35.11 8.33
N LYS A 266 -8.56 35.98 7.29
CA LYS A 266 -9.33 35.67 6.07
C LYS A 266 -8.48 35.10 4.93
N LYS A 267 -7.14 35.26 4.96
CA LYS A 267 -6.26 34.90 3.84
C LYS A 267 -5.18 33.89 4.25
N VAL A 268 -4.31 34.28 5.20
CA VAL A 268 -3.10 33.52 5.50
C VAL A 268 -3.43 32.23 6.27
N LEU A 269 -4.13 32.31 7.41
CA LEU A 269 -4.48 31.12 8.19
C LEU A 269 -5.26 30.09 7.38
N PRO A 270 -6.36 30.45 6.67
CA PRO A 270 -7.08 29.43 5.87
C PRO A 270 -6.24 28.79 4.76
N ALA A 271 -5.27 29.53 4.21
CA ALA A 271 -4.37 28.96 3.20
C ALA A 271 -3.35 27.99 3.81
N ILE A 272 -2.78 28.34 4.97
CA ILE A 272 -1.83 27.50 5.70
C ILE A 272 -2.53 26.26 6.28
N GLU A 273 -3.74 26.39 6.82
CA GLU A 273 -4.54 25.26 7.28
C GLU A 273 -4.77 24.24 6.17
N ARG A 274 -5.17 24.71 4.98
CA ARG A 274 -5.32 23.83 3.81
C ARG A 274 -4.00 23.16 3.42
N ARG A 275 -2.89 23.90 3.39
CA ARG A 275 -1.56 23.36 3.10
C ARG A 275 -1.19 22.25 4.10
N ILE A 276 -1.32 22.52 5.39
CA ILE A 276 -1.00 21.56 6.46
C ILE A 276 -1.89 20.34 6.38
N ARG A 277 -3.20 20.51 6.16
CA ARG A 277 -4.11 19.37 5.99
C ARG A 277 -3.73 18.51 4.78
N THR A 278 -3.35 19.13 3.66
CA THR A 278 -2.87 18.41 2.48
C THR A 278 -1.61 17.62 2.80
N GLU A 279 -0.61 18.25 3.42
CA GLU A 279 0.65 17.60 3.79
C GLU A 279 0.44 16.44 4.78
N LEU A 280 -0.42 16.62 5.80
CA LEU A 280 -0.77 15.55 6.75
C LEU A 280 -1.49 14.39 6.05
N THR A 281 -2.38 14.69 5.11
CA THR A 281 -3.10 13.66 4.34
C THR A 281 -2.16 12.89 3.43
N GLU A 282 -1.27 13.57 2.70
CA GLU A 282 -0.28 12.94 1.82
C GLU A 282 0.66 12.02 2.60
N ASN A 283 1.17 12.47 3.75
CA ASN A 283 2.01 11.65 4.62
C ASN A 283 1.26 10.43 5.20
N ALA A 284 -0.01 10.64 5.60
CA ALA A 284 -0.85 9.57 6.12
C ALA A 284 -1.20 8.53 5.06
N GLU A 285 -1.49 8.97 3.83
CA GLU A 285 -1.75 8.09 2.69
C GLU A 285 -0.52 7.27 2.33
N GLU A 286 0.66 7.88 2.31
CA GLU A 286 1.92 7.20 1.99
C GLU A 286 2.22 6.09 3.00
N GLY A 287 2.15 6.39 4.30
CA GLY A 287 2.34 5.39 5.35
C GLY A 287 1.31 4.26 5.30
N ALA A 288 0.04 4.60 5.04
CA ALA A 288 -1.03 3.60 4.91
C ALA A 288 -0.84 2.69 3.68
N ILE A 289 -0.47 3.27 2.53
CA ILE A 289 -0.22 2.50 1.29
C ILE A 289 0.98 1.57 1.47
N GLN A 290 2.05 2.01 2.15
CA GLN A 290 3.18 1.15 2.46
C GLN A 290 2.75 -0.04 3.30
N LEU A 291 1.99 0.18 4.38
CA LEU A 291 1.46 -0.89 5.22
C LEU A 291 0.56 -1.85 4.44
N PHE A 292 -0.33 -1.34 3.57
CA PHE A 292 -1.19 -2.18 2.75
C PHE A 292 -0.38 -3.03 1.76
N SER A 293 0.71 -2.48 1.24
CA SER A 293 1.66 -3.21 0.39
C SER A 293 2.36 -4.34 1.13
N GLU A 294 2.79 -4.10 2.37
CA GLU A 294 3.38 -5.13 3.23
C GLU A 294 2.36 -6.24 3.57
N ASN A 295 1.14 -5.85 3.93
CA ASN A 295 0.06 -6.81 4.20
C ASN A 295 -0.27 -7.67 2.97
N LEU A 296 -0.36 -7.07 1.78
CA LEU A 296 -0.57 -7.81 0.54
C LEU A 296 0.58 -8.76 0.25
N ARG A 297 1.83 -8.29 0.38
CA ARG A 297 3.02 -9.12 0.15
C ARG A 297 3.00 -10.36 1.02
N ASN A 298 2.72 -10.20 2.32
CA ASN A 298 2.68 -11.32 3.25
C ASN A 298 1.54 -12.29 2.92
N LEU A 299 0.36 -11.78 2.53
CA LEU A 299 -0.77 -12.61 2.11
C LEU A 299 -0.44 -13.46 0.86
N LEU A 300 0.28 -12.88 -0.11
CA LEU A 300 0.70 -13.59 -1.32
C LEU A 300 1.81 -14.61 -1.07
N LEU A 301 2.63 -14.42 -0.04
CA LEU A 301 3.75 -15.28 0.34
C LEU A 301 3.37 -16.42 1.29
N VAL A 302 2.11 -16.53 1.72
CA VAL A 302 1.64 -17.67 2.52
C VAL A 302 1.98 -18.97 1.82
N ALA A 303 2.50 -19.94 2.58
CA ALA A 303 2.88 -21.25 2.06
C ALA A 303 1.67 -21.99 1.45
N PRO A 304 1.77 -22.48 0.21
CA PRO A 304 0.68 -23.19 -0.45
C PRO A 304 0.52 -24.61 0.11
N LEU A 305 -0.72 -25.04 0.32
CA LEU A 305 -1.05 -26.42 0.69
C LEU A 305 -1.35 -27.26 -0.57
N LYS A 306 -0.31 -27.49 -1.38
CA LYS A 306 -0.39 -28.24 -2.64
C LYS A 306 -0.69 -29.75 -2.41
N GLY A 307 -1.34 -30.36 -3.38
CA GLY A 307 -1.52 -31.82 -3.40
C GLY A 307 -2.61 -32.35 -2.47
N ARG A 308 -3.50 -31.49 -1.95
CA ARG A 308 -4.61 -31.85 -1.06
C ARG A 308 -5.95 -31.70 -1.75
N VAL A 309 -6.90 -32.58 -1.40
CA VAL A 309 -8.31 -32.42 -1.78
C VAL A 309 -8.96 -31.45 -0.80
N VAL A 310 -9.45 -30.33 -1.29
CA VAL A 310 -9.99 -29.25 -0.47
C VAL A 310 -11.47 -29.02 -0.76
N LEU A 311 -12.28 -28.89 0.29
CA LEU A 311 -13.65 -28.42 0.20
C LEU A 311 -13.68 -26.94 0.58
N GLY A 312 -14.05 -26.08 -0.37
CA GLY A 312 -14.33 -24.67 -0.13
C GLY A 312 -15.75 -24.49 0.39
N PHE A 313 -15.87 -23.73 1.46
CA PHE A 313 -17.12 -23.43 2.12
C PHE A 313 -17.32 -21.92 2.14
N ASP A 314 -18.30 -21.43 1.36
CA ASP A 314 -18.68 -20.01 1.30
C ASP A 314 -19.92 -19.79 2.17
N PRO A 315 -19.79 -19.22 3.38
CA PRO A 315 -20.87 -19.11 4.35
C PRO A 315 -21.94 -18.12 3.94
N ALA A 316 -23.22 -18.41 4.25
CA ALA A 316 -24.31 -17.45 4.11
C ALA A 316 -25.53 -17.86 4.94
N PHE A 317 -26.26 -16.87 5.50
CA PHE A 317 -27.47 -17.14 6.30
C PHE A 317 -28.68 -17.55 5.47
N ARG A 318 -29.07 -16.74 4.47
CA ARG A 318 -30.37 -16.88 3.77
C ARG A 318 -30.28 -17.69 2.50
N THR A 319 -29.22 -17.53 1.74
CA THR A 319 -29.06 -18.18 0.42
C THR A 319 -28.47 -19.58 0.51
N GLY A 320 -28.19 -20.06 1.72
CA GLY A 320 -27.47 -21.32 1.97
C GLY A 320 -25.96 -21.16 1.73
N ALA A 321 -25.17 -21.97 2.42
CA ALA A 321 -23.74 -22.06 2.21
C ALA A 321 -23.43 -22.80 0.89
N LYS A 322 -22.49 -22.27 0.11
CA LYS A 322 -22.05 -22.87 -1.15
C LYS A 322 -20.80 -23.69 -0.89
N LEU A 323 -20.82 -24.91 -1.32
CA LEU A 323 -19.72 -25.85 -1.20
C LEU A 323 -19.13 -26.14 -2.58
N ALA A 324 -17.83 -26.29 -2.64
CA ALA A 324 -17.12 -26.74 -3.83
C ALA A 324 -15.97 -27.66 -3.43
N VAL A 325 -15.89 -28.83 -4.01
CA VAL A 325 -14.74 -29.73 -3.82
C VAL A 325 -13.80 -29.57 -4.99
N VAL A 326 -12.51 -29.33 -4.67
CA VAL A 326 -11.44 -29.30 -5.67
C VAL A 326 -10.43 -30.42 -5.39
N ASP A 327 -9.91 -31.02 -6.46
CA ASP A 327 -8.89 -32.06 -6.34
C ASP A 327 -7.51 -31.47 -6.00
N ALA A 328 -6.52 -32.31 -5.86
CA ALA A 328 -5.14 -31.95 -5.55
C ALA A 328 -4.49 -30.99 -6.57
N THR A 329 -5.07 -30.83 -7.75
CA THR A 329 -4.60 -29.89 -8.81
C THR A 329 -5.40 -28.60 -8.90
N GLY A 330 -6.44 -28.45 -8.05
CA GLY A 330 -7.35 -27.31 -8.07
C GLY A 330 -8.50 -27.44 -9.09
N LYS A 331 -8.66 -28.61 -9.73
CA LYS A 331 -9.79 -28.89 -10.62
C LYS A 331 -11.05 -29.10 -9.81
N MET A 332 -12.12 -28.40 -10.15
CA MET A 332 -13.45 -28.56 -9.52
C MET A 332 -14.00 -29.96 -9.82
N LEU A 333 -14.40 -30.68 -8.76
CA LEU A 333 -15.04 -31.99 -8.83
C LEU A 333 -16.55 -31.89 -8.72
N THR A 334 -17.05 -31.12 -7.77
CA THR A 334 -18.49 -30.93 -7.55
C THR A 334 -18.78 -29.59 -6.85
N THR A 335 -20.03 -29.15 -6.92
CA THR A 335 -20.56 -28.02 -6.15
C THR A 335 -21.94 -28.36 -5.58
N GLN A 336 -22.20 -27.93 -4.35
CA GLN A 336 -23.47 -28.13 -3.65
C GLN A 336 -23.86 -26.90 -2.86
N VAL A 337 -25.16 -26.78 -2.54
CA VAL A 337 -25.69 -25.75 -1.63
C VAL A 337 -26.34 -26.47 -0.46
N ILE A 338 -25.95 -26.09 0.75
CA ILE A 338 -26.50 -26.61 1.99
C ILE A 338 -27.03 -25.50 2.88
N TYR A 339 -27.89 -25.81 3.83
CA TYR A 339 -28.46 -24.86 4.79
C TYR A 339 -28.06 -25.21 6.22
N PRO A 340 -26.79 -24.91 6.62
CA PRO A 340 -26.21 -25.41 7.87
C PRO A 340 -26.59 -24.62 9.11
N VAL A 341 -27.10 -23.39 8.95
CA VAL A 341 -27.29 -22.43 10.05
C VAL A 341 -28.66 -21.75 9.98
N LYS A 342 -29.15 -21.22 11.10
CA LYS A 342 -30.39 -20.41 11.12
C LYS A 342 -30.34 -19.29 10.08
N PRO A 343 -31.47 -18.96 9.40
CA PRO A 343 -32.87 -19.36 9.73
C PRO A 343 -33.33 -20.70 9.21
N ALA A 344 -32.41 -21.59 8.78
CA ALA A 344 -32.78 -22.95 8.36
C ALA A 344 -33.47 -23.76 9.47
N SER A 345 -34.42 -24.63 9.08
CA SER A 345 -35.10 -25.54 10.00
C SER A 345 -34.14 -26.62 10.52
N ALA A 346 -34.47 -27.22 11.67
CA ALA A 346 -33.68 -28.32 12.22
C ALA A 346 -33.50 -29.46 11.22
N ARG A 347 -34.53 -29.77 10.41
CA ARG A 347 -34.47 -30.79 9.37
C ARG A 347 -33.43 -30.43 8.29
N GLN A 348 -33.42 -29.18 7.82
CA GLN A 348 -32.43 -28.73 6.82
C GLN A 348 -31.00 -28.78 7.37
N ILE A 349 -30.81 -28.43 8.65
CA ILE A 349 -29.49 -28.51 9.30
C ILE A 349 -29.03 -29.99 9.38
N GLU A 350 -29.91 -30.94 9.73
CA GLU A 350 -29.56 -32.37 9.73
C GLU A 350 -29.34 -32.94 8.33
N GLU A 351 -30.05 -32.45 7.32
CA GLU A 351 -29.76 -32.77 5.91
C GLU A 351 -28.40 -32.24 5.51
N ALA A 352 -28.07 -30.98 5.88
CA ALA A 352 -26.79 -30.37 5.61
C ALA A 352 -25.60 -31.10 6.24
N LYS A 353 -25.76 -31.68 7.47
CA LYS A 353 -24.72 -32.50 8.10
C LYS A 353 -24.42 -33.76 7.29
N ARG A 354 -25.49 -34.46 6.83
CA ARG A 354 -25.33 -35.64 5.98
C ARG A 354 -24.67 -35.30 4.65
N ASP A 355 -25.14 -34.25 4.00
CA ASP A 355 -24.58 -33.78 2.72
C ASP A 355 -23.09 -33.49 2.84
N LEU A 356 -22.66 -32.79 3.92
CA LEU A 356 -21.25 -32.52 4.16
C LEU A 356 -20.45 -33.80 4.42
N ALA A 357 -20.97 -34.70 5.25
CA ALA A 357 -20.34 -35.99 5.54
C ALA A 357 -20.20 -36.86 4.28
N ASP A 358 -21.24 -36.91 3.43
CA ASP A 358 -21.23 -37.62 2.15
C ASP A 358 -20.14 -37.03 1.20
N LEU A 359 -20.04 -35.71 1.11
CA LEU A 359 -18.98 -35.05 0.29
C LEU A 359 -17.59 -35.41 0.80
N ILE A 360 -17.37 -35.39 2.13
CA ILE A 360 -16.09 -35.74 2.74
C ILE A 360 -15.72 -37.19 2.36
N GLY A 361 -16.63 -38.14 2.56
CA GLY A 361 -16.39 -39.55 2.29
C GLY A 361 -16.24 -39.85 0.79
N GLN A 362 -17.11 -39.29 -0.05
CA GLN A 362 -17.14 -39.60 -1.49
C GLN A 362 -15.90 -39.09 -2.22
N TYR A 363 -15.40 -37.89 -1.88
CA TYR A 363 -14.28 -37.26 -2.59
C TYR A 363 -12.96 -37.33 -1.84
N GLY A 364 -12.94 -37.90 -0.64
CA GLY A 364 -11.72 -37.98 0.17
C GLY A 364 -11.20 -36.60 0.57
N VAL A 365 -12.12 -35.74 1.02
CA VAL A 365 -11.74 -34.36 1.45
C VAL A 365 -10.79 -34.46 2.65
N GLU A 366 -9.68 -33.75 2.55
CA GLU A 366 -8.65 -33.69 3.60
C GLU A 366 -8.76 -32.42 4.43
N ILE A 367 -9.16 -31.30 3.80
CA ILE A 367 -9.23 -29.98 4.45
C ILE A 367 -10.49 -29.24 4.00
N ILE A 368 -11.14 -28.55 4.93
CA ILE A 368 -12.26 -27.66 4.66
C ILE A 368 -11.78 -26.20 4.80
N ALA A 369 -11.84 -25.44 3.72
CA ALA A 369 -11.53 -24.00 3.69
C ALA A 369 -12.82 -23.20 3.89
N ILE A 370 -13.01 -22.55 5.03
CA ILE A 370 -14.22 -21.79 5.36
C ILE A 370 -13.92 -20.30 5.14
N GLY A 371 -14.73 -19.61 4.33
CA GLY A 371 -14.64 -18.16 4.14
C GLY A 371 -14.91 -17.41 5.45
N ASN A 372 -14.22 -16.29 5.68
CA ASN A 372 -14.34 -15.48 6.90
C ASN A 372 -15.43 -14.40 6.84
N GLY A 373 -16.38 -14.49 5.93
CA GLY A 373 -17.45 -13.52 5.75
C GLY A 373 -18.67 -13.75 6.65
N THR A 374 -19.82 -13.31 6.16
CA THR A 374 -21.09 -13.42 6.88
C THR A 374 -21.43 -14.88 7.18
N ALA A 375 -21.84 -15.18 8.43
CA ALA A 375 -22.14 -16.55 8.93
C ALA A 375 -20.93 -17.50 9.04
N SER A 376 -19.70 -16.97 8.98
CA SER A 376 -18.49 -17.78 9.09
C SER A 376 -18.43 -18.55 10.42
N ARG A 377 -18.74 -17.91 11.53
CA ARG A 377 -18.69 -18.49 12.86
C ARG A 377 -19.69 -19.65 13.05
N GLU A 378 -20.93 -19.42 12.67
CA GLU A 378 -21.97 -20.44 12.76
C GLU A 378 -21.63 -21.62 11.85
N SER A 379 -21.04 -21.34 10.70
CA SER A 379 -20.56 -22.36 9.77
C SER A 379 -19.34 -23.11 10.33
N GLU A 380 -18.44 -22.42 11.01
CA GLU A 380 -17.28 -23.02 11.70
C GLU A 380 -17.78 -24.02 12.79
N ALA A 381 -18.71 -23.57 13.63
CA ALA A 381 -19.29 -24.43 14.66
C ALA A 381 -20.00 -25.67 14.05
N PHE A 382 -20.74 -25.49 12.94
CA PHE A 382 -21.38 -26.57 12.21
C PHE A 382 -20.36 -27.56 11.62
N VAL A 383 -19.30 -27.07 10.98
CA VAL A 383 -18.23 -27.92 10.42
C VAL A 383 -17.52 -28.69 11.52
N ALA A 384 -17.12 -28.01 12.61
CA ALA A 384 -16.47 -28.68 13.75
C ALA A 384 -17.35 -29.78 14.38
N GLU A 385 -18.67 -29.60 14.39
CA GLU A 385 -19.60 -30.65 14.85
C GLU A 385 -19.57 -31.89 13.94
N VAL A 386 -19.58 -31.70 12.62
CA VAL A 386 -19.51 -32.81 11.63
C VAL A 386 -18.15 -33.49 11.69
N LEU A 387 -17.07 -32.75 11.88
CA LEU A 387 -15.69 -33.27 11.91
C LEU A 387 -15.41 -34.15 13.13
N LYS A 388 -16.26 -34.21 14.14
CA LYS A 388 -16.12 -35.18 15.24
C LYS A 388 -16.16 -36.65 14.73
N ASP A 389 -16.82 -36.90 13.61
CA ASP A 389 -16.90 -38.19 12.96
C ASP A 389 -15.76 -38.42 11.94
N PHE A 390 -14.93 -37.40 11.66
CA PHE A 390 -13.83 -37.42 10.68
C PHE A 390 -12.54 -36.86 11.28
N PRO A 391 -11.88 -37.55 12.23
CA PRO A 391 -10.73 -37.03 12.96
C PRO A 391 -9.48 -36.77 12.07
N GLU A 392 -9.44 -37.31 10.85
CA GLU A 392 -8.39 -37.10 9.88
C GLU A 392 -8.56 -35.79 9.05
N VAL A 393 -9.76 -35.19 9.09
CA VAL A 393 -10.09 -33.97 8.35
C VAL A 393 -9.94 -32.76 9.25
N SER A 394 -9.32 -31.73 8.73
CA SER A 394 -9.15 -30.45 9.44
C SER A 394 -9.89 -29.34 8.71
N TYR A 395 -10.11 -28.21 9.38
CA TYR A 395 -10.60 -27.01 8.72
C TYR A 395 -9.66 -25.81 8.96
N VAL A 396 -9.83 -24.78 8.15
CA VAL A 396 -9.12 -23.51 8.27
C VAL A 396 -10.02 -22.38 7.81
N ILE A 397 -9.94 -21.25 8.50
CA ILE A 397 -10.62 -20.01 8.08
C ILE A 397 -9.76 -19.30 7.03
N VAL A 398 -10.34 -19.06 5.87
CA VAL A 398 -9.67 -18.42 4.72
C VAL A 398 -10.24 -17.02 4.51
N ASN A 399 -9.37 -16.06 4.25
CA ASN A 399 -9.81 -14.71 3.87
C ASN A 399 -10.51 -14.76 2.51
N GLU A 400 -11.82 -14.47 2.49
CA GLU A 400 -12.64 -14.49 1.28
C GLU A 400 -12.70 -13.13 0.55
N SER A 401 -12.01 -12.10 1.05
CA SER A 401 -12.00 -10.77 0.42
C SER A 401 -11.74 -10.87 -1.08
N GLY A 402 -12.58 -10.23 -1.88
CA GLY A 402 -12.50 -10.30 -3.34
C GLY A 402 -12.97 -11.60 -3.99
N ALA A 403 -13.38 -12.64 -3.25
CA ALA A 403 -13.91 -13.88 -3.86
C ALA A 403 -15.21 -13.61 -4.64
N SER A 404 -16.07 -12.73 -4.15
CA SER A 404 -17.26 -12.25 -4.85
C SER A 404 -16.92 -11.41 -6.09
N VAL A 405 -15.84 -10.63 -6.07
CA VAL A 405 -15.36 -9.89 -7.23
C VAL A 405 -14.85 -10.85 -8.30
N TYR A 406 -14.04 -11.85 -7.91
CA TYR A 406 -13.63 -12.92 -8.82
C TYR A 406 -14.83 -13.63 -9.42
N SER A 407 -15.78 -14.08 -8.62
CA SER A 407 -16.92 -14.88 -9.07
C SER A 407 -17.81 -14.16 -10.11
N ALA A 408 -17.87 -12.82 -10.02
CA ALA A 408 -18.59 -11.97 -10.98
C ALA A 408 -17.76 -11.59 -12.21
N SER A 409 -16.45 -11.86 -12.21
CA SER A 409 -15.52 -11.44 -13.27
C SER A 409 -15.74 -12.20 -14.57
N GLU A 410 -15.25 -11.62 -15.69
CA GLU A 410 -15.23 -12.28 -16.99
C GLU A 410 -14.35 -13.54 -16.96
N LEU A 411 -13.22 -13.50 -16.25
CA LEU A 411 -12.32 -14.63 -16.09
C LEU A 411 -13.02 -15.82 -15.43
N ALA A 412 -13.77 -15.60 -14.36
CA ALA A 412 -14.51 -16.67 -13.69
C ALA A 412 -15.65 -17.22 -14.55
N ARG A 413 -16.26 -16.41 -15.42
CA ARG A 413 -17.24 -16.87 -16.41
C ARG A 413 -16.60 -17.78 -17.46
N GLN A 414 -15.40 -17.46 -17.90
CA GLN A 414 -14.64 -18.27 -18.85
C GLN A 414 -14.15 -19.58 -18.21
N GLU A 415 -13.66 -19.53 -16.96
CA GLU A 415 -13.25 -20.75 -16.23
C GLU A 415 -14.41 -21.70 -15.92
N PHE A 416 -15.59 -21.16 -15.62
CA PHE A 416 -16.78 -21.92 -15.19
C PHE A 416 -18.06 -21.37 -15.85
N PRO A 417 -18.25 -21.56 -17.15
CA PRO A 417 -19.42 -21.04 -17.87
C PRO A 417 -20.75 -21.63 -17.40
N GLU A 418 -20.74 -22.89 -16.94
CA GLU A 418 -21.92 -23.61 -16.46
C GLU A 418 -22.38 -23.19 -15.06
N LEU A 419 -21.50 -22.53 -14.27
CA LEU A 419 -21.78 -22.22 -12.87
C LEU A 419 -22.38 -20.83 -12.69
N THR A 420 -23.28 -20.71 -11.72
CA THR A 420 -23.75 -19.41 -11.25
C THR A 420 -22.64 -18.65 -10.50
N VAL A 421 -22.77 -17.34 -10.42
CA VAL A 421 -21.81 -16.46 -9.72
C VAL A 421 -21.53 -16.96 -8.28
N GLU A 422 -22.58 -17.36 -7.57
CA GLU A 422 -22.49 -17.78 -6.16
C GLU A 422 -21.68 -19.07 -5.95
N LYS A 423 -21.70 -20.00 -6.91
CA LYS A 423 -20.96 -21.26 -6.79
C LYS A 423 -19.46 -21.12 -7.09
N ARG A 424 -19.08 -20.08 -7.84
CA ARG A 424 -17.67 -19.82 -8.20
C ARG A 424 -16.86 -19.31 -7.02
N SER A 425 -17.48 -18.63 -6.05
CA SER A 425 -16.76 -18.11 -4.86
C SER A 425 -16.22 -19.26 -3.99
N ALA A 426 -16.99 -20.32 -3.78
CA ALA A 426 -16.53 -21.47 -3.00
C ALA A 426 -15.31 -22.16 -3.64
N ILE A 427 -15.25 -22.24 -4.98
CA ILE A 427 -14.08 -22.76 -5.69
C ILE A 427 -12.86 -21.87 -5.43
N SER A 428 -13.04 -20.56 -5.49
CA SER A 428 -11.96 -19.61 -5.21
C SER A 428 -11.44 -19.74 -3.78
N ILE A 429 -12.33 -19.90 -2.79
CA ILE A 429 -11.96 -20.11 -1.38
C ILE A 429 -11.10 -21.38 -1.23
N ALA A 430 -11.51 -22.49 -1.85
CA ALA A 430 -10.72 -23.73 -1.82
C ALA A 430 -9.34 -23.56 -2.47
N ARG A 431 -9.27 -22.95 -3.64
CA ARG A 431 -8.03 -22.75 -4.39
C ARG A 431 -7.07 -21.75 -3.71
N ARG A 432 -7.59 -20.77 -2.95
CA ARG A 432 -6.76 -19.86 -2.15
C ARG A 432 -5.98 -20.60 -1.08
N LEU A 433 -6.51 -21.69 -0.55
CA LEU A 433 -5.79 -22.51 0.40
C LEU A 433 -4.70 -23.34 -0.29
N GLN A 434 -4.99 -23.87 -1.48
CA GLN A 434 -4.03 -24.66 -2.25
C GLN A 434 -2.87 -23.81 -2.77
N ASP A 435 -3.14 -22.64 -3.34
CA ASP A 435 -2.14 -21.67 -3.79
C ASP A 435 -2.70 -20.24 -3.76
N PRO A 436 -2.44 -19.48 -2.65
CA PRO A 436 -2.94 -18.13 -2.49
C PRO A 436 -2.52 -17.20 -3.61
N LEU A 437 -1.24 -17.25 -4.03
CA LEU A 437 -0.70 -16.39 -5.08
C LEU A 437 -1.42 -16.62 -6.41
N ALA A 438 -1.53 -17.88 -6.84
CA ALA A 438 -2.13 -18.25 -8.12
C ALA A 438 -3.61 -17.83 -8.23
N GLU A 439 -4.32 -17.79 -7.10
CA GLU A 439 -5.73 -17.41 -7.09
C GLU A 439 -5.94 -15.89 -6.89
N LEU A 440 -5.19 -15.26 -5.99
CA LEU A 440 -5.36 -13.83 -5.67
C LEU A 440 -4.98 -12.90 -6.82
N VAL A 441 -4.02 -13.29 -7.67
CA VAL A 441 -3.65 -12.50 -8.87
C VAL A 441 -4.75 -12.42 -9.93
N LYS A 442 -5.82 -13.21 -9.81
CA LYS A 442 -6.97 -13.18 -10.73
C LYS A 442 -7.89 -11.98 -10.50
N ILE A 443 -7.73 -11.26 -9.41
CA ILE A 443 -8.55 -10.12 -9.03
C ILE A 443 -7.70 -8.86 -8.86
N ASP A 444 -8.34 -7.70 -8.99
CA ASP A 444 -7.69 -6.42 -8.69
C ASP A 444 -7.20 -6.44 -7.23
N PRO A 445 -5.90 -6.19 -6.95
CA PRO A 445 -5.36 -6.19 -5.60
C PRO A 445 -6.10 -5.27 -4.63
N LYS A 446 -6.71 -4.19 -5.12
CA LYS A 446 -7.57 -3.31 -4.31
C LYS A 446 -8.85 -3.98 -3.80
N SER A 447 -9.26 -5.08 -4.38
CA SER A 447 -10.40 -5.87 -3.91
C SER A 447 -10.03 -6.83 -2.78
N ILE A 448 -8.74 -6.98 -2.49
CA ILE A 448 -8.23 -7.73 -1.35
C ILE A 448 -8.24 -6.79 -0.14
N GLY A 449 -8.86 -7.20 0.96
CA GLY A 449 -8.92 -6.42 2.20
C GLY A 449 -7.57 -6.42 2.91
N VAL A 450 -6.73 -5.42 2.65
CA VAL A 450 -5.37 -5.30 3.20
C VAL A 450 -5.22 -4.19 4.23
N GLY A 451 -6.28 -3.39 4.48
CA GLY A 451 -6.23 -2.35 5.49
C GLY A 451 -7.52 -1.56 5.67
N GLN A 452 -7.68 -1.00 6.88
CA GLN A 452 -8.92 -0.33 7.33
C GLN A 452 -9.27 0.92 6.52
N TYR A 453 -8.26 1.70 6.06
CA TYR A 453 -8.44 2.96 5.33
C TYR A 453 -8.15 2.85 3.83
N GLN A 454 -8.18 1.64 3.29
CA GLN A 454 -7.84 1.35 1.89
C GLN A 454 -8.64 2.18 0.87
N HIS A 455 -9.90 2.51 1.19
CA HIS A 455 -10.76 3.31 0.32
C HIS A 455 -10.66 4.83 0.54
N ASP A 456 -9.87 5.28 1.52
CA ASP A 456 -9.72 6.69 1.88
C ASP A 456 -8.39 7.29 1.43
N VAL A 457 -7.52 6.50 0.83
CA VAL A 457 -6.25 6.94 0.27
C VAL A 457 -6.35 7.15 -1.25
N SER A 458 -5.35 7.79 -1.84
CA SER A 458 -5.25 7.96 -3.29
C SER A 458 -5.30 6.62 -4.03
N GLN A 459 -6.40 6.36 -4.74
CA GLN A 459 -6.63 5.08 -5.42
C GLN A 459 -5.61 4.81 -6.55
N LYS A 460 -5.06 5.87 -7.15
CA LYS A 460 -3.99 5.76 -8.15
C LYS A 460 -2.69 5.26 -7.52
N LYS A 461 -2.22 5.95 -6.46
CA LYS A 461 -1.00 5.56 -5.75
C LYS A 461 -1.12 4.15 -5.14
N LEU A 462 -2.30 3.85 -4.58
CA LEU A 462 -2.59 2.52 -4.04
C LEU A 462 -2.47 1.44 -5.12
N SER A 463 -3.11 1.63 -6.28
CA SER A 463 -3.04 0.67 -7.40
C SER A 463 -1.59 0.44 -7.82
N GLU A 464 -0.85 1.51 -8.12
CA GLU A 464 0.55 1.43 -8.54
C GLU A 464 1.44 0.69 -7.52
N SER A 465 1.18 0.88 -6.23
CA SER A 465 1.94 0.23 -5.15
C SER A 465 1.58 -1.25 -5.00
N LEU A 466 0.28 -1.58 -5.03
CA LEU A 466 -0.18 -2.97 -4.91
C LEU A 466 0.19 -3.80 -6.15
N ASP A 467 0.08 -3.25 -7.36
CA ASP A 467 0.50 -3.91 -8.60
C ASP A 467 2.01 -4.21 -8.56
N PHE A 468 2.82 -3.26 -8.09
CA PHE A 468 4.25 -3.49 -7.88
C PHE A 468 4.55 -4.64 -6.91
N VAL A 469 3.78 -4.77 -5.84
CA VAL A 469 3.91 -5.89 -4.88
C VAL A 469 3.60 -7.21 -5.56
N VAL A 470 2.49 -7.29 -6.32
CA VAL A 470 2.13 -8.52 -7.05
C VAL A 470 3.23 -8.92 -8.03
N ASP A 471 3.71 -7.98 -8.86
CA ASP A 471 4.78 -8.22 -9.81
C ASP A 471 6.06 -8.70 -9.11
N THR A 472 6.44 -8.05 -8.01
CA THR A 472 7.63 -8.43 -7.23
C THR A 472 7.50 -9.86 -6.69
N VAL A 473 6.37 -10.19 -6.04
CA VAL A 473 6.17 -11.52 -5.45
C VAL A 473 6.10 -12.62 -6.52
N VAL A 474 5.38 -12.40 -7.62
CA VAL A 474 5.27 -13.37 -8.73
C VAL A 474 6.66 -13.71 -9.29
N ASN A 475 7.50 -12.69 -9.52
CA ASN A 475 8.84 -12.90 -10.06
C ASN A 475 9.80 -13.50 -9.02
N GLN A 476 9.63 -13.18 -7.73
CA GLN A 476 10.43 -13.77 -6.65
C GLN A 476 10.12 -15.26 -6.47
N VAL A 477 8.88 -15.67 -6.54
CA VAL A 477 8.42 -17.07 -6.44
C VAL A 477 8.80 -17.86 -7.71
N GLY A 478 8.63 -17.24 -8.87
CA GLY A 478 8.73 -17.89 -10.18
C GLY A 478 7.44 -18.65 -10.55
N VAL A 479 7.22 -18.84 -11.83
CA VAL A 479 5.94 -19.30 -12.37
C VAL A 479 6.11 -20.55 -13.23
N ASN A 480 5.39 -21.63 -12.91
CA ASN A 480 5.33 -22.81 -13.77
C ASN A 480 4.52 -22.51 -15.04
N VAL A 481 5.18 -22.52 -16.20
CA VAL A 481 4.59 -22.16 -17.48
C VAL A 481 3.47 -23.10 -17.93
N ASN A 482 3.51 -24.36 -17.48
CA ASN A 482 2.53 -25.39 -17.87
C ASN A 482 1.23 -25.35 -17.04
N THR A 483 1.25 -24.74 -15.84
CA THR A 483 0.10 -24.71 -14.94
C THR A 483 -0.47 -23.33 -14.70
N ALA A 484 0.33 -22.27 -14.93
CA ALA A 484 -0.06 -20.90 -14.64
C ALA A 484 -1.24 -20.42 -15.50
N SER A 485 -2.13 -19.64 -14.88
CA SER A 485 -3.19 -18.92 -15.60
C SER A 485 -2.62 -17.74 -16.41
N PRO A 486 -3.35 -17.23 -17.44
CA PRO A 486 -2.94 -16.03 -18.14
C PRO A 486 -2.77 -14.82 -17.20
N ALA A 487 -3.61 -14.74 -16.16
CA ALA A 487 -3.52 -13.69 -15.15
C ALA A 487 -2.19 -13.76 -14.40
N LEU A 488 -1.78 -14.93 -13.91
CA LEU A 488 -0.49 -15.09 -13.23
C LEU A 488 0.69 -14.81 -14.16
N LEU A 489 0.65 -15.31 -15.38
CA LEU A 489 1.69 -15.07 -16.38
C LEU A 489 1.87 -13.59 -16.73
N SER A 490 0.79 -12.78 -16.70
CA SER A 490 0.86 -11.36 -17.04
C SER A 490 1.66 -10.52 -16.04
N HIS A 491 1.92 -11.03 -14.84
CA HIS A 491 2.77 -10.41 -13.83
C HIS A 491 4.24 -10.84 -13.93
N VAL A 492 4.57 -11.78 -14.81
CA VAL A 492 5.96 -12.15 -15.07
C VAL A 492 6.65 -11.04 -15.87
N ALA A 493 7.83 -10.63 -15.43
CA ALA A 493 8.64 -9.60 -16.08
C ALA A 493 8.75 -9.84 -17.59
N GLY A 494 8.48 -8.82 -18.38
CA GLY A 494 8.52 -8.88 -19.84
C GLY A 494 7.30 -9.49 -20.53
N LEU A 495 6.37 -10.10 -19.81
CA LEU A 495 5.11 -10.61 -20.35
C LEU A 495 3.99 -9.56 -20.22
N ASN A 496 3.09 -9.58 -21.19
CA ASN A 496 1.85 -8.81 -21.16
C ASN A 496 0.65 -9.76 -21.35
N LYS A 497 -0.56 -9.23 -21.18
CA LYS A 497 -1.78 -10.03 -21.30
C LYS A 497 -1.84 -10.87 -22.58
N THR A 498 -1.54 -10.28 -23.74
CA THR A 498 -1.60 -10.98 -25.04
C THR A 498 -0.58 -12.12 -25.12
N ILE A 499 0.66 -11.89 -24.66
CA ILE A 499 1.69 -12.92 -24.66
C ILE A 499 1.30 -14.04 -23.68
N SER A 500 0.76 -13.70 -22.52
CA SER A 500 0.32 -14.67 -21.51
C SER A 500 -0.82 -15.56 -22.03
N GLU A 501 -1.79 -14.99 -22.72
CA GLU A 501 -2.86 -15.74 -23.41
C GLU A 501 -2.28 -16.65 -24.50
N ASN A 502 -1.31 -16.17 -25.28
CA ASN A 502 -0.66 -16.96 -26.30
C ASN A 502 0.18 -18.13 -25.73
N ILE A 503 0.82 -17.97 -24.58
CA ILE A 503 1.52 -19.07 -23.90
C ILE A 503 0.54 -20.18 -23.53
N VAL A 504 -0.61 -19.82 -22.96
CA VAL A 504 -1.64 -20.80 -22.59
C VAL A 504 -2.18 -21.50 -23.82
N LYS A 505 -2.56 -20.74 -24.86
CA LYS A 505 -3.03 -21.29 -26.13
C LYS A 505 -1.98 -22.22 -26.78
N TYR A 506 -0.71 -21.83 -26.79
CA TYR A 506 0.37 -22.64 -27.34
C TYR A 506 0.49 -23.99 -26.65
N ARG A 507 0.44 -24.05 -25.29
CA ARG A 507 0.52 -25.32 -24.56
C ARG A 507 -0.74 -26.20 -24.72
N GLU A 508 -1.91 -25.60 -25.01
CA GLU A 508 -3.14 -26.34 -25.30
C GLU A 508 -3.11 -26.96 -26.71
N GLU A 509 -2.53 -26.27 -27.69
CA GLU A 509 -2.45 -26.72 -29.08
C GLU A 509 -1.27 -27.66 -29.32
N GLU A 510 -0.09 -27.33 -28.80
CA GLU A 510 1.18 -28.04 -29.06
C GLU A 510 1.59 -29.00 -27.95
N GLY A 511 0.80 -29.06 -26.86
CA GLY A 511 1.11 -29.84 -25.66
C GLY A 511 2.04 -29.12 -24.69
N LYS A 512 2.47 -29.83 -23.63
CA LYS A 512 3.30 -29.28 -22.57
C LYS A 512 4.61 -28.68 -23.11
N ILE A 513 4.95 -27.50 -22.61
CA ILE A 513 6.25 -26.89 -22.87
C ILE A 513 7.31 -27.64 -22.07
N THR A 514 8.33 -28.16 -22.76
CA THR A 514 9.38 -29.02 -22.18
C THR A 514 10.76 -28.36 -22.10
N SER A 515 10.90 -27.13 -22.58
CA SER A 515 12.16 -26.37 -22.44
C SER A 515 11.90 -24.86 -22.56
N ARG A 516 12.78 -24.06 -21.92
CA ARG A 516 12.77 -22.60 -22.10
C ARG A 516 12.97 -22.17 -23.56
N ALA A 517 13.77 -22.96 -24.34
CA ALA A 517 13.96 -22.70 -25.75
C ALA A 517 12.63 -22.79 -26.56
N GLN A 518 11.75 -23.70 -26.17
CA GLN A 518 10.45 -23.87 -26.82
C GLN A 518 9.53 -22.64 -26.62
N ILE A 519 9.64 -21.92 -25.49
CA ILE A 519 8.87 -20.70 -25.22
C ILE A 519 9.11 -19.65 -26.30
N LYS A 520 10.28 -19.58 -26.92
CA LYS A 520 10.58 -18.65 -28.04
C LYS A 520 9.68 -18.82 -29.24
N LYS A 521 8.99 -19.96 -29.37
CA LYS A 521 8.05 -20.23 -30.47
C LYS A 521 6.67 -19.63 -30.24
N VAL A 522 6.38 -19.15 -29.02
CA VAL A 522 5.09 -18.54 -28.69
C VAL A 522 4.88 -17.27 -29.52
N PRO A 523 3.72 -17.12 -30.20
CA PRO A 523 3.43 -15.96 -31.01
C PRO A 523 3.52 -14.64 -30.21
N ARG A 524 4.09 -13.61 -30.81
CA ARG A 524 4.31 -12.26 -30.24
C ARG A 524 5.32 -12.19 -29.08
N LEU A 525 5.93 -13.27 -28.67
CA LEU A 525 7.02 -13.24 -27.71
C LEU A 525 8.34 -12.89 -28.43
N GLY A 526 8.70 -11.59 -28.40
CA GLY A 526 9.96 -11.11 -28.98
C GLY A 526 11.17 -11.47 -28.12
N ALA A 527 12.37 -11.32 -28.70
CA ALA A 527 13.63 -11.65 -28.03
C ALA A 527 13.80 -10.92 -26.69
N LYS A 528 13.47 -9.63 -26.63
CA LYS A 528 13.56 -8.81 -25.42
C LYS A 528 12.58 -9.26 -24.32
N ALA A 529 11.34 -9.57 -24.69
CA ALA A 529 10.35 -10.09 -23.75
C ALA A 529 10.76 -11.46 -23.20
N PHE A 530 11.31 -12.33 -24.07
CA PHE A 530 11.86 -13.61 -23.63
C PHE A 530 13.04 -13.43 -22.67
N GLU A 531 13.98 -12.55 -22.97
CA GLU A 531 15.11 -12.24 -22.07
C GLU A 531 14.62 -11.82 -20.69
N GLN A 532 13.66 -10.91 -20.61
CA GLN A 532 13.12 -10.44 -19.35
C GLN A 532 12.39 -11.55 -18.56
N ALA A 533 11.69 -12.46 -19.25
CA ALA A 533 10.81 -13.46 -18.64
C ALA A 533 11.49 -14.79 -18.31
N ALA A 534 12.46 -15.21 -19.10
CA ALA A 534 12.95 -16.57 -19.12
C ALA A 534 13.43 -17.11 -17.77
N GLY A 535 14.10 -16.27 -16.97
CA GLY A 535 14.60 -16.67 -15.65
C GLY A 535 13.52 -16.80 -14.58
N PHE A 536 12.35 -16.25 -14.80
CA PHE A 536 11.20 -16.32 -13.87
C PHE A 536 10.23 -17.45 -14.20
N LEU A 537 10.31 -18.02 -15.40
CA LEU A 537 9.49 -19.15 -15.80
C LEU A 537 10.15 -20.47 -15.39
N ARG A 538 9.37 -21.39 -14.86
CA ARG A 538 9.78 -22.73 -14.40
C ARG A 538 9.14 -23.79 -15.28
N ILE A 539 9.94 -24.83 -15.63
CA ILE A 539 9.49 -25.97 -16.42
C ILE A 539 9.94 -27.25 -15.72
N PRO A 540 9.16 -27.76 -14.76
CA PRO A 540 9.52 -28.99 -14.03
C PRO A 540 9.69 -30.21 -14.93
N GLU A 541 8.99 -30.23 -16.07
CA GLU A 541 9.02 -31.33 -17.04
C GLU A 541 10.23 -31.29 -17.99
N SER A 542 11.12 -30.26 -17.88
CA SER A 542 12.28 -30.15 -18.73
C SER A 542 13.33 -31.21 -18.41
N SER A 543 13.96 -31.77 -19.46
CA SER A 543 15.15 -32.61 -19.32
C SER A 543 16.39 -31.82 -18.86
N ASN A 544 16.39 -30.49 -19.02
CA ASN A 544 17.43 -29.63 -18.52
C ASN A 544 17.00 -29.09 -17.14
N ILE A 545 17.67 -29.55 -16.10
CA ILE A 545 17.36 -29.18 -14.71
C ILE A 545 17.39 -27.65 -14.50
N LEU A 546 18.19 -26.91 -15.25
CA LEU A 546 18.31 -25.46 -15.16
C LEU A 546 16.99 -24.74 -15.55
N ASP A 547 16.14 -25.35 -16.37
CA ASP A 547 14.86 -24.79 -16.76
C ASP A 547 13.84 -24.77 -15.59
N ASN A 548 14.10 -25.55 -14.53
CA ASN A 548 13.32 -25.54 -13.29
C ASN A 548 14.01 -24.79 -12.15
N THR A 549 14.91 -23.87 -12.45
CA THR A 549 15.64 -23.03 -11.49
C THR A 549 15.45 -21.55 -11.80
N GLY A 550 15.95 -20.66 -10.94
CA GLY A 550 16.03 -19.21 -11.18
C GLY A 550 17.21 -18.81 -12.06
N VAL A 551 18.05 -19.74 -12.50
CA VAL A 551 19.20 -19.44 -13.34
C VAL A 551 18.74 -18.92 -14.70
N HIS A 552 19.25 -17.77 -15.11
CA HIS A 552 18.90 -17.19 -16.40
C HIS A 552 19.60 -17.94 -17.55
N PRO A 553 18.95 -18.14 -18.72
CA PRO A 553 19.55 -18.86 -19.85
C PRO A 553 20.89 -18.33 -20.35
N GLU A 554 21.15 -17.01 -20.15
CA GLU A 554 22.45 -16.42 -20.51
C GLU A 554 23.64 -17.07 -19.77
N ASN A 555 23.38 -17.60 -18.56
CA ASN A 555 24.40 -18.19 -17.70
C ASN A 555 24.49 -19.73 -17.84
N TYR A 556 23.70 -20.37 -18.73
CA TYR A 556 23.69 -21.82 -18.86
C TYR A 556 25.07 -22.39 -19.29
N ALA A 557 25.80 -21.69 -20.14
CA ALA A 557 27.11 -22.09 -20.56
C ALA A 557 28.13 -22.13 -19.39
N ALA A 558 28.06 -21.06 -18.53
CA ALA A 558 28.92 -20.97 -17.35
C ALA A 558 28.58 -22.06 -16.32
N VAL A 559 27.28 -22.35 -16.12
CA VAL A 559 26.84 -23.42 -15.18
C VAL A 559 27.27 -24.80 -15.68
N LYS A 560 27.19 -25.07 -16.99
CA LYS A 560 27.69 -26.32 -17.56
C LYS A 560 29.20 -26.49 -17.38
N GLU A 561 29.97 -25.42 -17.51
CA GLU A 561 31.39 -25.43 -17.23
C GLU A 561 31.67 -25.63 -15.73
N LEU A 562 30.90 -25.01 -14.85
CA LEU A 562 30.94 -25.24 -13.39
C LEU A 562 30.71 -26.72 -13.05
N PHE A 563 29.68 -27.35 -13.63
CA PHE A 563 29.39 -28.78 -13.43
C PHE A 563 30.53 -29.68 -13.91
N LYS A 564 31.10 -29.38 -15.07
CA LYS A 564 32.24 -30.10 -15.60
C LYS A 564 33.46 -30.02 -14.68
N ARG A 565 33.79 -28.86 -14.16
CA ARG A 565 34.94 -28.65 -13.25
C ARG A 565 34.79 -29.36 -11.93
N LEU A 566 33.55 -29.39 -11.39
CA LEU A 566 33.24 -30.04 -10.12
C LEU A 566 32.89 -31.53 -10.29
N ASP A 567 32.92 -32.06 -11.53
CA ASP A 567 32.46 -33.42 -11.86
C ASP A 567 31.08 -33.70 -11.29
N ILE A 568 30.10 -32.77 -11.56
CA ILE A 568 28.71 -32.88 -11.16
C ILE A 568 27.92 -33.39 -12.37
N LYS A 569 27.30 -34.56 -12.23
CA LYS A 569 26.37 -35.13 -13.22
C LYS A 569 24.92 -34.91 -12.84
N ASP A 570 24.60 -35.00 -11.54
CA ASP A 570 23.27 -34.85 -10.96
C ASP A 570 23.38 -34.00 -9.69
N LEU A 571 22.31 -33.25 -9.35
CA LEU A 571 22.25 -32.42 -8.14
C LEU A 571 21.86 -33.26 -6.90
N ASN A 572 22.73 -34.24 -6.54
CA ASN A 572 22.61 -35.03 -5.32
C ASN A 572 23.31 -34.37 -4.12
N GLU A 573 23.32 -35.01 -2.96
CA GLU A 573 23.95 -34.50 -1.74
C GLU A 573 25.45 -34.24 -1.91
N GLU A 574 26.16 -35.08 -2.67
CA GLU A 574 27.59 -34.90 -2.97
C GLU A 574 27.81 -33.63 -3.82
N ALA A 575 27.00 -33.42 -4.85
CA ALA A 575 27.05 -32.22 -5.66
C ALA A 575 26.72 -30.95 -4.82
N GLN A 576 25.76 -31.03 -3.92
CA GLN A 576 25.46 -29.93 -3.00
C GLN A 576 26.62 -29.62 -2.06
N ALA A 577 27.34 -30.64 -1.55
CA ALA A 577 28.51 -30.44 -0.73
C ALA A 577 29.66 -29.77 -1.53
N LYS A 578 29.90 -30.20 -2.77
CA LYS A 578 30.86 -29.57 -3.69
C LYS A 578 30.51 -28.10 -3.96
N LEU A 579 29.24 -27.79 -4.28
CA LEU A 579 28.76 -26.43 -4.52
C LEU A 579 28.92 -25.51 -3.29
N LYS A 580 28.74 -26.04 -2.08
CA LYS A 580 28.92 -25.27 -0.82
C LYS A 580 30.38 -24.99 -0.50
N SER A 581 31.32 -25.81 -1.00
CA SER A 581 32.76 -25.73 -0.70
C SER A 581 33.55 -24.80 -1.59
N ILE A 582 32.96 -24.28 -2.69
CA ILE A 582 33.72 -23.47 -3.66
C ILE A 582 33.99 -22.06 -3.14
N SER A 583 35.15 -21.53 -3.52
CA SER A 583 35.49 -20.11 -3.35
C SER A 583 34.73 -19.30 -4.41
N ILE A 584 33.73 -18.53 -3.98
CA ILE A 584 32.91 -17.70 -4.89
C ILE A 584 33.80 -16.76 -5.71
N LYS A 585 34.79 -16.13 -5.07
CA LYS A 585 35.67 -15.14 -5.75
C LYS A 585 36.51 -15.76 -6.85
N GLU A 586 37.14 -16.90 -6.61
CA GLU A 586 37.99 -17.58 -7.56
C GLU A 586 37.16 -18.18 -8.70
N MET A 587 36.07 -18.88 -8.36
CA MET A 587 35.22 -19.51 -9.36
C MET A 587 34.49 -18.48 -10.25
N ALA A 588 34.10 -17.31 -9.70
CA ALA A 588 33.51 -16.24 -10.49
C ALA A 588 34.50 -15.70 -11.54
N GLN A 589 35.77 -15.51 -11.16
CA GLN A 589 36.83 -15.10 -12.11
C GLN A 589 37.05 -16.13 -13.19
N GLU A 590 37.08 -17.43 -12.83
CA GLU A 590 37.31 -18.53 -13.77
C GLU A 590 36.15 -18.72 -14.76
N LEU A 591 34.93 -18.40 -14.37
CA LEU A 591 33.71 -18.53 -15.18
C LEU A 591 33.33 -17.23 -15.92
N ASP A 592 34.10 -16.16 -15.73
CA ASP A 592 33.80 -14.82 -16.25
C ASP A 592 32.37 -14.34 -15.81
N LEU A 593 32.06 -14.59 -14.55
CA LEU A 593 30.79 -14.20 -13.92
C LEU A 593 31.03 -13.16 -12.82
N GLY A 594 30.00 -12.35 -12.54
CA GLY A 594 29.95 -11.55 -11.34
C GLY A 594 29.81 -12.42 -10.08
N GLN A 595 30.34 -11.96 -8.94
CA GLN A 595 30.30 -12.71 -7.69
C GLN A 595 28.88 -12.89 -7.19
N GLU A 596 28.04 -11.85 -7.30
CA GLU A 596 26.65 -11.91 -6.86
C GLU A 596 25.82 -12.82 -7.76
N THR A 597 26.05 -12.79 -9.06
CA THR A 597 25.44 -13.71 -10.03
C THR A 597 25.79 -15.18 -9.70
N LEU A 598 27.05 -15.48 -9.40
CA LEU A 598 27.45 -16.83 -9.04
C LEU A 598 26.87 -17.29 -7.71
N LYS A 599 26.78 -16.41 -6.70
CA LYS A 599 26.10 -16.73 -5.43
C LYS A 599 24.63 -17.12 -5.65
N ASP A 600 23.91 -16.35 -6.46
CA ASP A 600 22.51 -16.63 -6.78
C ASP A 600 22.37 -17.96 -7.55
N ILE A 601 23.22 -18.21 -8.52
CA ILE A 601 23.26 -19.49 -9.26
C ILE A 601 23.43 -20.66 -8.29
N ILE A 602 24.41 -20.59 -7.39
CA ILE A 602 24.65 -21.65 -6.41
C ILE A 602 23.46 -21.84 -5.47
N ALA A 603 22.88 -20.74 -4.98
CA ALA A 603 21.70 -20.81 -4.13
C ALA A 603 20.52 -21.51 -4.82
N ASP A 604 20.30 -21.23 -6.09
CA ASP A 604 19.28 -21.90 -6.91
C ASP A 604 19.59 -23.39 -7.18
N LEU A 605 20.86 -23.73 -7.41
CA LEU A 605 21.29 -25.11 -7.63
C LEU A 605 21.24 -25.98 -6.36
N LEU A 606 21.43 -25.37 -5.20
CA LEU A 606 21.31 -26.07 -3.91
C LEU A 606 19.87 -26.44 -3.55
N LYS A 607 18.89 -25.79 -4.16
CA LYS A 607 17.45 -26.00 -3.89
C LYS A 607 16.65 -25.99 -5.19
N PRO A 608 16.94 -26.89 -6.17
CA PRO A 608 16.26 -26.88 -7.45
C PRO A 608 14.78 -27.17 -7.29
N GLY A 609 13.93 -26.40 -7.97
CA GLY A 609 12.49 -26.60 -7.96
C GLY A 609 11.76 -26.28 -6.63
N ARG A 610 12.47 -25.80 -5.60
CA ARG A 610 11.84 -25.40 -4.34
C ARG A 610 11.06 -24.11 -4.54
N ASP A 611 9.85 -24.09 -4.01
CA ASP A 611 9.05 -22.88 -3.90
C ASP A 611 9.65 -21.97 -2.81
N PHE A 612 9.83 -20.70 -3.11
CA PHE A 612 10.34 -19.73 -2.13
C PHE A 612 9.46 -19.69 -0.87
N ARG A 613 8.15 -19.89 -1.04
CA ARG A 613 7.14 -19.86 0.01
C ARG A 613 7.20 -21.04 0.97
N ASP A 614 7.91 -22.13 0.64
CA ASP A 614 8.08 -23.28 1.56
C ASP A 614 8.86 -22.94 2.84
N SER A 615 9.47 -21.76 2.91
CA SER A 615 10.15 -21.25 4.10
C SER A 615 9.24 -20.42 5.03
N PHE A 616 8.01 -20.16 4.64
CA PHE A 616 7.02 -19.43 5.42
C PHE A 616 6.12 -20.40 6.19
N ASP A 617 5.47 -19.91 7.24
CA ASP A 617 4.60 -20.71 8.07
C ASP A 617 3.38 -21.21 7.29
N ALA A 618 3.03 -22.48 7.47
CA ALA A 618 1.81 -23.05 6.91
C ALA A 618 0.59 -22.56 7.71
N PRO A 619 -0.59 -22.49 7.07
CA PRO A 619 -1.83 -22.16 7.77
C PRO A 619 -2.10 -23.10 8.93
N VAL A 620 -2.58 -22.59 10.06
CA VAL A 620 -2.93 -23.39 11.24
C VAL A 620 -4.23 -24.15 10.95
N LEU A 621 -4.13 -25.47 10.91
CA LEU A 621 -5.28 -26.38 10.73
C LEU A 621 -5.94 -26.64 12.09
N ARG A 622 -7.28 -26.64 12.14
CA ARG A 622 -8.10 -26.77 13.35
C ARG A 622 -9.06 -27.92 13.24
N GLN A 623 -9.54 -28.41 14.40
CA GLN A 623 -10.61 -29.40 14.52
C GLN A 623 -11.74 -28.94 15.45
N ASP A 624 -11.46 -27.99 16.37
CA ASP A 624 -12.37 -27.47 17.41
C ASP A 624 -12.44 -25.96 17.42
N VAL A 625 -13.51 -25.42 17.99
CA VAL A 625 -13.77 -23.97 18.14
C VAL A 625 -13.55 -23.58 19.59
N LEU A 626 -12.83 -22.45 19.82
CA LEU A 626 -12.71 -21.82 21.14
C LEU A 626 -13.83 -20.78 21.34
N ASP A 627 -14.47 -20.76 22.50
CA ASP A 627 -15.40 -19.69 22.88
C ASP A 627 -14.66 -18.62 23.71
N ILE A 628 -14.99 -17.35 23.54
CA ILE A 628 -14.42 -16.23 24.33
C ILE A 628 -14.63 -16.43 25.84
N LYS A 629 -15.69 -17.15 26.24
CA LYS A 629 -16.00 -17.47 27.63
C LYS A 629 -15.06 -18.50 28.24
N ASP A 630 -14.40 -19.28 27.41
CA ASP A 630 -13.43 -20.31 27.84
C ASP A 630 -12.03 -19.72 28.06
N LEU A 631 -11.81 -18.49 27.61
CA LEU A 631 -10.55 -17.79 27.75
C LEU A 631 -10.32 -17.32 29.19
N LYS A 632 -9.07 -17.36 29.62
CA LYS A 632 -8.63 -16.84 30.91
C LYS A 632 -7.52 -15.79 30.72
N VAL A 633 -7.59 -14.72 31.50
CA VAL A 633 -6.51 -13.72 31.54
C VAL A 633 -5.21 -14.41 31.95
N GLY A 634 -4.13 -14.13 31.22
CA GLY A 634 -2.84 -14.79 31.37
C GLY A 634 -2.70 -16.10 30.58
N GLN A 635 -3.76 -16.58 29.92
CA GLN A 635 -3.69 -17.79 29.09
C GLN A 635 -2.78 -17.56 27.90
N LYS A 636 -1.88 -18.51 27.64
CA LYS A 636 -1.01 -18.56 26.46
C LYS A 636 -1.76 -19.23 25.31
N LEU A 637 -1.75 -18.62 24.14
CA LEU A 637 -2.39 -19.13 22.93
C LEU A 637 -1.45 -18.95 21.72
N GLU A 638 -1.66 -19.74 20.69
CA GLU A 638 -1.10 -19.50 19.37
C GLU A 638 -2.15 -18.82 18.50
N GLY A 639 -1.73 -17.86 17.69
CA GLY A 639 -2.62 -17.15 16.82
C GLY A 639 -1.92 -16.72 15.55
N VAL A 640 -2.73 -16.42 14.52
CA VAL A 640 -2.25 -15.93 13.22
C VAL A 640 -2.56 -14.46 13.09
N VAL A 641 -1.57 -13.64 12.76
CA VAL A 641 -1.75 -12.21 12.52
C VAL A 641 -2.60 -12.02 11.25
N ARG A 642 -3.80 -11.45 11.42
CA ARG A 642 -4.75 -11.20 10.32
C ARG A 642 -4.57 -9.84 9.69
N ASN A 643 -4.25 -8.85 10.50
CA ASN A 643 -4.07 -7.48 10.02
C ASN A 643 -3.10 -6.71 10.94
N VAL A 644 -2.28 -5.86 10.34
CA VAL A 644 -1.37 -4.95 11.04
C VAL A 644 -1.80 -3.53 10.74
N VAL A 645 -1.95 -2.72 11.78
CA VAL A 645 -2.38 -1.32 11.72
C VAL A 645 -1.42 -0.46 12.55
N ASP A 646 -1.44 0.86 12.37
CA ASP A 646 -0.50 1.78 13.04
C ASP A 646 -0.46 1.64 14.58
N PHE A 647 -1.59 1.29 15.19
CA PHE A 647 -1.72 1.20 16.65
C PHE A 647 -1.59 -0.23 17.18
N GLY A 648 -1.43 -1.25 16.32
CA GLY A 648 -1.34 -2.63 16.78
C GLY A 648 -1.52 -3.67 15.70
N ALA A 649 -1.78 -4.92 16.10
CA ALA A 649 -2.10 -6.02 15.19
C ALA A 649 -3.34 -6.79 15.68
N PHE A 650 -4.14 -7.24 14.74
CA PHE A 650 -5.26 -8.13 14.96
C PHE A 650 -4.82 -9.56 14.73
N VAL A 651 -5.09 -10.43 15.69
CA VAL A 651 -4.62 -11.82 15.71
C VAL A 651 -5.80 -12.75 15.89
N ASP A 652 -5.97 -13.68 14.97
CA ASP A 652 -6.91 -14.78 15.08
C ASP A 652 -6.36 -15.84 16.03
N ILE A 653 -6.97 -15.96 17.18
CA ILE A 653 -6.65 -16.96 18.22
C ILE A 653 -7.66 -18.11 18.26
N GLY A 654 -8.54 -18.21 17.26
CA GLY A 654 -9.56 -19.27 17.18
C GLY A 654 -10.88 -18.93 17.86
N ILE A 655 -11.11 -17.67 18.20
CA ILE A 655 -12.39 -17.14 18.68
C ILE A 655 -13.06 -16.28 17.59
N HIS A 656 -14.30 -15.85 17.83
CA HIS A 656 -15.11 -15.11 16.86
C HIS A 656 -14.48 -13.83 16.35
N GLU A 657 -13.98 -13.02 17.27
CA GLU A 657 -13.37 -11.72 16.95
C GLU A 657 -11.85 -11.84 17.09
N ASP A 658 -11.14 -11.22 16.15
CA ASP A 658 -9.68 -11.16 16.26
C ASP A 658 -9.26 -10.43 17.55
N GLY A 659 -8.33 -10.98 18.28
CA GLY A 659 -7.74 -10.34 19.43
C GLY A 659 -6.82 -9.18 19.02
N LEU A 660 -6.85 -8.08 19.74
CA LEU A 660 -6.00 -6.92 19.48
C LEU A 660 -4.73 -6.96 20.34
N ILE A 661 -3.57 -6.92 19.70
CA ILE A 661 -2.30 -6.59 20.34
C ILE A 661 -2.03 -5.12 20.08
N HIS A 662 -2.13 -4.28 21.13
CA HIS A 662 -1.75 -2.87 21.01
C HIS A 662 -0.22 -2.73 20.89
N ILE A 663 0.27 -1.72 20.16
CA ILE A 663 1.70 -1.49 19.89
C ILE A 663 2.56 -1.49 21.19
N SER A 664 2.03 -0.99 22.31
CA SER A 664 2.70 -0.99 23.60
C SER A 664 2.88 -2.39 24.23
N HIS A 665 2.26 -3.42 23.68
CA HIS A 665 2.31 -4.81 24.17
C HIS A 665 2.98 -5.76 23.18
N MET A 666 3.69 -5.21 22.19
CA MET A 666 4.39 -5.98 21.17
C MET A 666 5.87 -6.18 21.49
N SER A 667 6.50 -5.19 22.14
CA SER A 667 7.93 -5.22 22.42
C SER A 667 8.26 -4.46 23.71
N LYS A 668 9.31 -4.90 24.43
CA LYS A 668 9.93 -4.16 25.55
C LYS A 668 10.68 -2.91 25.07
N LYS A 669 11.13 -2.90 23.81
CA LYS A 669 11.80 -1.75 23.21
C LYS A 669 10.76 -0.87 22.51
N PHE A 670 11.02 0.43 22.52
CA PHE A 670 10.17 1.35 21.75
C PHE A 670 10.23 1.00 20.26
N ILE A 671 9.07 0.78 19.69
CA ILE A 671 8.87 0.54 18.24
C ILE A 671 8.04 1.68 17.68
N LYS A 672 8.38 2.11 16.47
CA LYS A 672 7.63 3.18 15.78
C LYS A 672 6.38 2.65 15.10
N HIS A 673 6.42 1.40 14.67
CA HIS A 673 5.34 0.78 13.91
C HIS A 673 5.25 -0.72 14.25
N PRO A 674 4.03 -1.29 14.34
CA PRO A 674 3.81 -2.71 14.62
C PRO A 674 4.48 -3.67 13.63
N SER A 675 4.58 -3.31 12.36
CA SER A 675 5.25 -4.12 11.32
C SER A 675 6.75 -4.36 11.57
N GLN A 676 7.37 -3.66 12.53
CA GLN A 676 8.73 -3.93 12.97
C GLN A 676 8.83 -5.22 13.82
N VAL A 677 7.70 -5.74 14.29
CA VAL A 677 7.63 -6.89 15.20
C VAL A 677 6.85 -8.05 14.60
N VAL A 678 5.73 -7.76 13.92
CA VAL A 678 4.85 -8.79 13.33
C VAL A 678 4.38 -8.39 11.95
N SER A 679 4.13 -9.39 11.12
CA SER A 679 3.59 -9.26 9.76
C SER A 679 2.29 -10.06 9.61
N VAL A 680 1.45 -9.69 8.65
CA VAL A 680 0.23 -10.45 8.32
C VAL A 680 0.62 -11.87 7.90
N GLY A 681 -0.02 -12.87 8.50
CA GLY A 681 0.26 -14.27 8.28
C GLY A 681 1.22 -14.89 9.30
N ASP A 682 1.90 -14.10 10.11
CA ASP A 682 2.82 -14.64 11.15
C ASP A 682 2.05 -15.47 12.18
N LEU A 683 2.62 -16.63 12.52
CA LEU A 683 2.20 -17.43 13.67
C LEU A 683 2.86 -16.85 14.92
N VAL A 684 2.06 -16.35 15.84
CA VAL A 684 2.56 -15.70 17.06
C VAL A 684 2.04 -16.37 18.32
N THR A 685 2.90 -16.46 19.32
CA THR A 685 2.48 -16.81 20.69
C THR A 685 2.00 -15.54 21.37
N VAL A 686 0.78 -15.56 21.90
CA VAL A 686 0.14 -14.45 22.57
C VAL A 686 -0.38 -14.82 23.94
N TRP A 687 -0.48 -13.84 24.82
CA TRP A 687 -1.10 -13.95 26.14
C TRP A 687 -2.36 -13.09 26.20
N VAL A 688 -3.43 -13.65 26.73
CA VAL A 688 -4.69 -12.95 26.96
C VAL A 688 -4.49 -11.93 28.09
N LYS A 689 -4.61 -10.64 27.76
CA LYS A 689 -4.42 -9.56 28.73
C LYS A 689 -5.74 -9.07 29.34
N LYS A 690 -6.77 -8.94 28.55
CA LYS A 690 -8.10 -8.48 28.97
C LYS A 690 -9.17 -9.11 28.09
N ILE A 691 -10.26 -9.50 28.70
CA ILE A 691 -11.43 -10.07 28.03
C ILE A 691 -12.63 -9.16 28.31
N ASP A 692 -13.31 -8.71 27.25
CA ASP A 692 -14.58 -7.98 27.34
C ASP A 692 -15.65 -8.85 26.67
N VAL A 693 -16.31 -9.69 27.47
CA VAL A 693 -17.31 -10.64 26.99
C VAL A 693 -18.56 -9.93 26.44
N GLN A 694 -18.91 -8.73 26.96
CA GLN A 694 -20.08 -7.99 26.50
C GLN A 694 -19.88 -7.38 25.11
N ARG A 695 -18.65 -6.97 24.79
CA ARG A 695 -18.27 -6.40 23.50
C ARG A 695 -17.58 -7.40 22.58
N GLU A 696 -17.49 -8.64 23.02
CA GLU A 696 -16.79 -9.74 22.32
C GLU A 696 -15.32 -9.37 21.91
N LYS A 697 -14.60 -8.60 22.76
CA LYS A 697 -13.24 -8.12 22.47
C LYS A 697 -12.22 -8.75 23.41
N VAL A 698 -11.08 -9.15 22.83
CA VAL A 698 -9.93 -9.67 23.57
C VAL A 698 -8.70 -8.83 23.28
N ASN A 699 -8.05 -8.35 24.35
CA ASN A 699 -6.75 -7.71 24.24
C ASN A 699 -5.66 -8.73 24.53
N LEU A 700 -4.68 -8.76 23.64
CA LEU A 700 -3.58 -9.70 23.66
C LEU A 700 -2.23 -8.99 23.90
N SER A 701 -1.22 -9.74 24.23
CA SER A 701 0.16 -9.27 24.39
C SER A 701 1.14 -10.30 23.81
N LEU A 702 2.18 -9.85 23.13
CA LEU A 702 3.34 -10.67 22.78
C LEU A 702 4.31 -10.85 23.95
N LEU A 703 4.17 -10.04 24.99
CA LEU A 703 4.98 -10.12 26.20
C LEU A 703 4.28 -11.02 27.23
N ALA A 704 5.04 -11.94 27.82
CA ALA A 704 4.54 -12.80 28.90
C ALA A 704 4.05 -11.96 30.09
N PRO A 705 3.09 -12.46 30.91
CA PRO A 705 2.55 -11.71 32.06
C PRO A 705 3.61 -11.22 33.03
N ASP A 706 4.68 -11.97 33.24
CA ASP A 706 5.83 -11.62 34.12
C ASP A 706 6.79 -10.60 33.48
N GLU A 707 6.63 -10.31 32.21
CA GLU A 707 7.46 -9.41 31.40
C GLU A 707 6.79 -8.08 31.04
N SER A 708 5.51 -7.90 31.39
CA SER A 708 4.67 -6.77 31.00
C SER A 708 4.58 -5.64 32.04
N ASN A 709 5.49 -5.61 33.05
CA ASN A 709 5.62 -4.52 34.02
C ASN A 709 6.67 -3.50 33.62
#